data_0f0c797c5c968c3b6d0b24309b677172
#
_entry.id   0f0c797c5c968c3b6d0b24309b677172
#
_cell.length_a   1.000
_cell.length_b   1.000
_cell.length_c   1.000
_cell.angle_alpha   90.00
_cell.angle_beta   90.00
_cell.angle_gamma   90.00
#
_symmetry.space_group_name_H-M   'P 1'
#
loop_
_entity.id
_entity.type
_entity.pdbx_description
1 polymer ?
#
loop_
_entity_poly.entity_id
_entity_poly.type
_entity_poly.pdbx_seq_one_letter_code
_entity_poly.pdbx_strand_id
1 'polypeptide(L)'
;MATVKLTANQQQIKDEILGKLNRHYGRTLEDATKSHIYKAAALTVRDKMMERWTAYRRQQRTAQRKELFYLSFEFLMGRSLGNNLLNIGLTNDYDKVLKSMGCSLEEIASQESDAGLGNGGLGRLAACFLDSLATLELPSFGCSIRYEYGLFKQLIVDGEQVETPDNWLNDGSVWEIPRPEEKVTVRFGGEVNTYMTENGLKVDYINTTNVVGIPYDVPIVGYDAKIVNTLRLWSSRAEHDLDMASFSGGDYLRAVEEKALAEVLSKVLYPEDNHQEGKALRLRQQYFFVSCTMQWIISRFKRHHKGMDLDRLPEFVAVHINDTHPAIAIPELMRILMDEEGMGWEQAWDIVCKVFAYTNHTILAEALEKWPMDMFQRLLPRIYMIVDEMNRRLVEDLHSRYGDDWGKINYMSIIAHNYINMANMCLATCHKVNGVSGLHTEILRNDVFRDYNNLTPDKFVSITNGITYRRWLRLANPELSELITSKIGKGWVKDVSKLEKLLPYADDKEFQQQFKAVKLKKKQELAAYIKEHNGIDIDPGSIFDVQVKRLHEYKRQLLNVLHILYLYNKLKTDKSFDMYPHTFIFGAKASPGYARAKLIIKLICDVAKMINNDPDVNSKLKVVFIENYGVSLAQKIIPAAEISEQISTAGKEASGTGNMKFMANGALTIGTLDGANVEMRECVGDDNIFIFGMKTPEVNREIQFNENSSESIYTSNAEVRKVLDMLIDGTICPSDPAKYQDLYHTLIFGDHGRADVYMVVRDFEAYCEIHRVADREYRDEDLWLKKAITNVAMSGFFSSDRTINEYNDKIWNLKKYK
;
A
#
# COMPACT_ATOMS: atom_id res chain seq x y z
N MET A 1 14.08 36.38 20.59
CA MET A 1 12.92 35.77 19.94
C MET A 1 11.69 36.62 20.21
N ALA A 2 10.95 37.02 19.21
CA ALA A 2 9.70 37.75 19.42
C ALA A 2 8.72 36.82 20.21
N THR A 3 8.19 37.31 21.30
CA THR A 3 7.24 36.60 22.16
C THR A 3 5.97 36.31 21.36
N VAL A 4 5.74 35.06 20.97
CA VAL A 4 4.50 34.64 20.27
C VAL A 4 3.35 34.82 21.25
N LYS A 5 2.46 35.79 21.00
CA LYS A 5 1.26 36.02 21.84
C LYS A 5 0.25 34.89 21.57
N LEU A 6 -0.02 34.09 22.60
CA LEU A 6 -0.97 32.99 22.55
C LEU A 6 -2.37 33.46 22.96
N THR A 7 -3.39 32.87 22.33
CA THR A 7 -4.79 32.96 22.80
C THR A 7 -4.98 32.11 24.06
N ALA A 8 -6.08 32.27 24.78
CA ALA A 8 -6.40 31.48 26.00
C ALA A 8 -6.41 29.97 25.70
N ASN A 9 -7.01 29.55 24.57
CA ASN A 9 -7.03 28.15 24.14
C ASN A 9 -5.62 27.62 23.82
N GLN A 10 -4.79 28.43 23.14
CA GLN A 10 -3.41 28.07 22.83
C GLN A 10 -2.55 27.99 24.11
N GLN A 11 -2.78 28.88 25.07
CA GLN A 11 -2.13 28.79 26.36
C GLN A 11 -2.51 27.50 27.12
N GLN A 12 -3.79 27.14 27.11
CA GLN A 12 -4.23 25.86 27.67
C GLN A 12 -3.54 24.67 27.02
N ILE A 13 -3.44 24.62 25.68
CA ILE A 13 -2.71 23.55 24.98
C ILE A 13 -1.24 23.50 25.44
N LYS A 14 -0.59 24.67 25.58
CA LYS A 14 0.78 24.75 26.11
C LYS A 14 0.90 24.13 27.48
N ASP A 15 0.01 24.54 28.41
CA ASP A 15 -0.01 24.05 29.79
C ASP A 15 -0.28 22.55 29.86
N GLU A 16 -1.16 22.03 28.99
CA GLU A 16 -1.40 20.58 28.84
C GLU A 16 -0.13 19.84 28.40
N ILE A 17 0.61 20.35 27.38
CA ILE A 17 1.87 19.75 26.91
C ILE A 17 2.91 19.76 28.03
N LEU A 18 3.12 20.90 28.68
CA LEU A 18 4.05 21.03 29.81
C LEU A 18 3.64 20.11 30.97
N GLY A 19 2.35 20.01 31.27
CA GLY A 19 1.81 19.06 32.24
C GLY A 19 2.10 17.59 31.88
N LYS A 20 2.04 17.21 30.60
CA LYS A 20 2.43 15.86 30.15
C LYS A 20 3.93 15.64 30.27
N LEU A 21 4.76 16.61 29.88
CA LEU A 21 6.23 16.54 30.07
C LEU A 21 6.58 16.26 31.53
N ASN A 22 6.00 17.03 32.44
CA ASN A 22 6.28 16.88 33.87
C ASN A 22 5.77 15.55 34.42
N ARG A 23 4.46 15.21 34.24
CA ARG A 23 3.83 14.08 34.91
C ARG A 23 4.12 12.71 34.28
N HIS A 24 4.36 12.65 32.97
CA HIS A 24 4.63 11.38 32.28
C HIS A 24 6.11 11.10 32.06
N TYR A 25 6.94 12.15 31.97
CA TYR A 25 8.37 12.00 31.66
C TYR A 25 9.30 12.58 32.73
N GLY A 26 8.77 13.26 33.75
CA GLY A 26 9.56 13.89 34.80
C GLY A 26 10.53 14.94 34.24
N ARG A 27 10.10 15.72 33.22
CA ARG A 27 10.93 16.69 32.51
C ARG A 27 10.30 18.08 32.52
N THR A 28 11.16 19.09 32.56
CA THR A 28 10.79 20.47 32.24
C THR A 28 11.01 20.73 30.75
N LEU A 29 10.62 21.92 30.27
CA LEU A 29 10.87 22.28 28.86
C LEU A 29 12.37 22.43 28.57
N GLU A 30 13.15 22.87 29.53
CA GLU A 30 14.58 23.14 29.39
C GLU A 30 15.41 21.87 29.26
N ASP A 31 14.99 20.76 29.87
CA ASP A 31 15.69 19.48 29.85
C ASP A 31 15.00 18.40 28.96
N ALA A 32 13.85 18.73 28.32
CA ALA A 32 13.16 17.87 27.44
C ALA A 32 13.83 17.77 26.05
N THR A 33 14.00 16.56 25.54
CA THR A 33 14.38 16.36 24.13
C THR A 33 13.19 16.61 23.19
N LYS A 34 13.44 16.81 21.89
CA LYS A 34 12.39 16.93 20.87
C LYS A 34 11.45 15.72 20.87
N SER A 35 11.97 14.51 21.11
CA SER A 35 11.17 13.30 21.26
C SER A 35 10.23 13.36 22.46
N HIS A 36 10.66 13.88 23.61
CA HIS A 36 9.77 14.09 24.76
C HIS A 36 8.65 15.09 24.43
N ILE A 37 8.99 16.20 23.76
CA ILE A 37 8.01 17.23 23.35
C ILE A 37 7.01 16.63 22.36
N TYR A 38 7.48 15.82 21.38
CA TYR A 38 6.62 15.09 20.47
C TYR A 38 5.62 14.19 21.21
N LYS A 39 6.13 13.33 22.10
CA LYS A 39 5.28 12.39 22.86
C LYS A 39 4.26 13.14 23.74
N ALA A 40 4.66 14.23 24.39
CA ALA A 40 3.75 15.05 25.19
C ALA A 40 2.68 15.72 24.33
N ALA A 41 3.04 16.32 23.19
CA ALA A 41 2.10 16.92 22.25
C ALA A 41 1.15 15.86 21.65
N ALA A 42 1.67 14.72 21.24
CA ALA A 42 0.87 13.63 20.70
C ALA A 42 -0.14 13.07 21.73
N LEU A 43 0.26 12.97 23.00
CA LEU A 43 -0.65 12.58 24.09
C LEU A 43 -1.79 13.58 24.29
N THR A 44 -1.55 14.89 24.19
CA THR A 44 -2.62 15.90 24.29
C THR A 44 -3.60 15.82 23.11
N VAL A 45 -3.09 15.55 21.90
CA VAL A 45 -3.93 15.30 20.71
C VAL A 45 -4.76 14.04 20.91
N ARG A 46 -4.13 12.94 21.38
CA ARG A 46 -4.81 11.67 21.65
C ARG A 46 -5.93 11.86 22.68
N ASP A 47 -5.72 12.62 23.75
CA ASP A 47 -6.76 12.85 24.77
C ASP A 47 -8.01 13.47 24.13
N LYS A 48 -7.87 14.45 23.26
CA LYS A 48 -9.00 15.08 22.51
C LYS A 48 -9.69 14.09 21.56
N MET A 49 -8.93 13.21 20.95
CA MET A 49 -9.48 12.14 20.12
C MET A 49 -10.26 11.11 20.96
N MET A 50 -9.74 10.76 22.15
CA MET A 50 -10.35 9.79 23.06
C MET A 50 -11.69 10.27 23.62
N GLU A 51 -11.85 11.54 23.91
CA GLU A 51 -13.13 12.15 24.31
C GLU A 51 -14.19 11.94 23.22
N ARG A 52 -13.85 12.25 21.96
CA ARG A 52 -14.74 12.01 20.80
C ARG A 52 -15.04 10.52 20.63
N TRP A 53 -14.03 9.68 20.74
CA TRP A 53 -14.17 8.23 20.59
C TRP A 53 -15.09 7.61 21.63
N THR A 54 -14.95 8.02 22.89
CA THR A 54 -15.80 7.55 23.99
C THR A 54 -17.27 7.97 23.78
N ALA A 55 -17.52 9.21 23.37
CA ALA A 55 -18.85 9.71 23.06
C ALA A 55 -19.48 8.92 21.90
N TYR A 56 -18.72 8.72 20.80
CA TYR A 56 -19.15 7.94 19.64
C TYR A 56 -19.46 6.48 20.01
N ARG A 57 -18.59 5.80 20.78
CA ARG A 57 -18.79 4.40 21.20
C ARG A 57 -20.05 4.21 22.04
N ARG A 58 -20.38 5.17 22.91
CA ARG A 58 -21.67 5.13 23.68
C ARG A 58 -22.86 5.13 22.74
N GLN A 59 -22.88 6.01 21.76
CA GLN A 59 -23.99 6.11 20.80
C GLN A 59 -24.05 4.89 19.88
N GLN A 60 -22.91 4.35 19.47
CA GLN A 60 -22.86 3.18 18.60
C GLN A 60 -23.47 1.92 19.24
N ARG A 61 -23.30 1.76 20.57
CA ARG A 61 -23.89 0.64 21.32
C ARG A 61 -25.42 0.62 21.27
N THR A 62 -26.05 1.78 21.14
CA THR A 62 -27.53 1.92 21.12
C THR A 62 -28.08 2.00 19.70
N ALA A 63 -27.26 2.35 18.70
CA ALA A 63 -27.71 2.68 17.35
C ALA A 63 -28.00 1.45 16.47
N GLN A 64 -27.58 0.25 16.87
CA GLN A 64 -27.76 -1.00 16.11
C GLN A 64 -27.51 -0.84 14.60
N ARG A 65 -26.36 -0.25 14.22
CA ARG A 65 -26.02 0.02 12.82
C ARG A 65 -25.08 -1.05 12.27
N LYS A 66 -25.15 -1.26 10.95
CA LYS A 66 -24.20 -2.10 10.23
C LYS A 66 -22.82 -1.48 10.31
N GLU A 67 -21.81 -2.30 10.61
CA GLU A 67 -20.40 -1.94 10.72
C GLU A 67 -19.60 -2.67 9.66
N LEU A 68 -18.60 -1.98 9.08
CA LEU A 68 -17.65 -2.56 8.16
C LEU A 68 -16.40 -3.04 8.92
N PHE A 69 -15.96 -4.25 8.62
CA PHE A 69 -14.67 -4.80 9.04
C PHE A 69 -13.80 -4.97 7.79
N TYR A 70 -12.86 -4.05 7.61
CA TYR A 70 -11.95 -4.03 6.46
C TYR A 70 -10.68 -4.80 6.82
N LEU A 71 -10.56 -6.01 6.31
CA LEU A 71 -9.46 -6.93 6.59
C LEU A 71 -8.35 -6.71 5.56
N SER A 72 -7.21 -6.23 6.02
CA SER A 72 -6.03 -6.04 5.18
C SER A 72 -4.79 -6.56 5.90
N PHE A 73 -3.91 -7.24 5.17
CA PHE A 73 -2.65 -7.74 5.71
C PHE A 73 -1.67 -6.61 6.00
N GLU A 74 -1.91 -5.41 5.46
CA GLU A 74 -1.10 -4.22 5.67
C GLU A 74 -1.92 -2.92 5.72
N PHE A 75 -1.47 -1.96 6.55
CA PHE A 75 -1.94 -0.58 6.60
C PHE A 75 -0.75 0.37 6.66
N LEU A 76 -0.38 0.96 5.52
CA LEU A 76 0.77 1.88 5.44
C LEU A 76 0.35 3.28 5.90
N MET A 77 0.28 3.47 7.22
CA MET A 77 -0.28 4.66 7.85
C MET A 77 0.59 5.91 7.70
N GLY A 78 1.90 5.77 7.78
CA GLY A 78 2.81 6.90 7.93
C GLY A 78 2.71 7.55 9.32
N ARG A 79 3.26 8.76 9.48
CA ARG A 79 3.15 9.55 10.71
C ARG A 79 1.73 10.00 10.98
N SER A 80 1.33 10.01 12.25
CA SER A 80 -0.05 10.26 12.67
C SER A 80 -0.27 11.68 13.21
N LEU A 81 0.72 12.31 13.85
CA LEU A 81 0.55 13.59 14.54
C LEU A 81 0.00 14.68 13.60
N GLY A 82 0.67 14.92 12.47
CA GLY A 82 0.25 15.95 11.51
C GLY A 82 -1.13 15.66 10.91
N ASN A 83 -1.40 14.39 10.56
CA ASN A 83 -2.68 13.98 10.02
C ASN A 83 -3.83 14.14 11.03
N ASN A 84 -3.60 13.75 12.27
CA ASN A 84 -4.59 13.88 13.33
C ASN A 84 -4.89 15.35 13.64
N LEU A 85 -3.85 16.19 13.76
CA LEU A 85 -4.01 17.64 13.94
C LEU A 85 -4.81 18.27 12.81
N LEU A 86 -4.54 17.90 11.57
CA LEU A 86 -5.28 18.36 10.40
C LEU A 86 -6.76 17.98 10.50
N ASN A 87 -7.05 16.71 10.78
CA ASN A 87 -8.39 16.16 10.80
C ASN A 87 -9.24 16.73 11.94
N ILE A 88 -8.65 17.00 13.10
CA ILE A 88 -9.37 17.62 14.23
C ILE A 88 -9.37 19.15 14.21
N GLY A 89 -8.71 19.78 13.20
CA GLY A 89 -8.71 21.23 12.98
C GLY A 89 -7.80 22.05 13.90
N LEU A 90 -6.75 21.44 14.48
CA LEU A 90 -5.87 22.08 15.47
C LEU A 90 -4.43 22.34 14.97
N THR A 91 -4.14 22.14 13.68
CA THR A 91 -2.79 22.33 13.13
C THR A 91 -2.19 23.72 13.48
N ASN A 92 -2.93 24.80 13.24
CA ASN A 92 -2.46 26.16 13.45
C ASN A 92 -2.25 26.49 14.93
N ASP A 93 -3.07 25.93 15.82
CA ASP A 93 -2.94 26.16 17.26
C ASP A 93 -1.69 25.48 17.79
N TYR A 94 -1.45 24.20 17.43
CA TYR A 94 -0.25 23.49 17.83
C TYR A 94 1.03 24.07 17.22
N ASP A 95 1.01 24.52 15.96
CA ASP A 95 2.15 25.19 15.34
C ASP A 95 2.55 26.45 16.11
N LYS A 96 1.59 27.32 16.47
CA LYS A 96 1.86 28.53 17.28
C LYS A 96 2.35 28.20 18.68
N VAL A 97 1.77 27.20 19.33
CA VAL A 97 2.16 26.74 20.66
C VAL A 97 3.60 26.21 20.64
N LEU A 98 3.93 25.32 19.71
CA LEU A 98 5.28 24.77 19.60
C LEU A 98 6.30 25.84 19.24
N LYS A 99 5.98 26.80 18.38
CA LYS A 99 6.83 27.98 18.12
C LYS A 99 7.08 28.80 19.38
N SER A 100 6.07 28.96 20.27
CA SER A 100 6.24 29.61 21.57
C SER A 100 7.14 28.84 22.55
N MET A 101 7.36 27.54 22.27
CA MET A 101 8.25 26.66 23.03
C MET A 101 9.64 26.51 22.38
N GLY A 102 9.90 27.22 21.26
CA GLY A 102 11.17 27.19 20.56
C GLY A 102 11.34 26.07 19.54
N CYS A 103 10.23 25.38 19.14
CA CYS A 103 10.23 24.28 18.17
C CYS A 103 9.27 24.57 17.02
N SER A 104 9.50 23.99 15.84
CA SER A 104 8.49 23.97 14.77
C SER A 104 7.64 22.71 14.82
N LEU A 105 6.41 22.76 14.29
CA LEU A 105 5.55 21.57 14.19
C LEU A 105 6.18 20.49 13.30
N GLU A 106 6.84 20.87 12.21
CA GLU A 106 7.54 19.95 11.32
C GLU A 106 8.67 19.21 12.06
N GLU A 107 9.47 19.93 12.79
CA GLU A 107 10.58 19.40 13.58
C GLU A 107 10.09 18.39 14.66
N ILE A 108 8.99 18.70 15.32
CA ILE A 108 8.40 17.82 16.33
C ILE A 108 7.71 16.62 15.66
N ALA A 109 6.96 16.81 14.58
CA ALA A 109 6.35 15.71 13.84
C ALA A 109 7.38 14.77 13.21
N SER A 110 8.61 15.26 12.91
CA SER A 110 9.69 14.42 12.38
C SER A 110 10.26 13.42 13.39
N GLN A 111 9.99 13.62 14.69
CA GLN A 111 10.37 12.65 15.74
C GLN A 111 9.50 11.39 15.74
N GLU A 112 8.36 11.41 15.06
CA GLU A 112 7.52 10.22 14.88
C GLU A 112 8.07 9.35 13.76
N SER A 113 8.24 8.07 14.03
CA SER A 113 8.56 7.06 13.00
C SER A 113 7.34 6.75 12.15
N ASP A 114 7.52 6.45 10.86
CA ASP A 114 6.45 5.83 10.07
C ASP A 114 6.09 4.47 10.69
N ALA A 115 4.81 4.21 10.87
CA ALA A 115 4.37 2.93 11.44
C ALA A 115 4.73 1.77 10.51
N GLY A 116 5.42 0.77 11.03
CA GLY A 116 5.88 -0.42 10.28
C GLY A 116 4.77 -1.43 10.01
N LEU A 117 3.60 -0.95 9.58
CA LEU A 117 2.38 -1.75 9.38
C LEU A 117 2.03 -1.99 7.91
N GLY A 118 2.89 -1.62 6.99
CA GLY A 118 2.64 -1.76 5.56
C GLY A 118 3.89 -1.61 4.71
N ASN A 119 3.78 -1.94 3.43
CA ASN A 119 4.89 -1.93 2.49
C ASN A 119 4.64 -1.00 1.29
N GLY A 120 3.50 -1.13 0.60
CA GLY A 120 3.30 -0.52 -0.70
C GLY A 120 1.90 0.01 -0.96
N GLY A 121 1.49 -0.07 -2.24
CA GLY A 121 0.22 0.46 -2.72
C GLY A 121 -1.01 -0.10 -2.01
N LEU A 122 -1.03 -1.42 -1.77
CA LEU A 122 -2.11 -2.11 -1.06
C LEU A 122 -2.34 -1.51 0.33
N GLY A 123 -1.27 -1.43 1.15
CA GLY A 123 -1.34 -0.91 2.52
C GLY A 123 -1.63 0.59 2.56
N ARG A 124 -1.10 1.36 1.60
CA ARG A 124 -1.42 2.79 1.55
C ARG A 124 -2.87 3.05 1.12
N LEU A 125 -3.41 2.25 0.20
CA LEU A 125 -4.83 2.31 -0.16
C LEU A 125 -5.72 2.06 1.06
N ALA A 126 -5.45 0.98 1.81
CA ALA A 126 -6.16 0.66 3.04
C ALA A 126 -6.12 1.81 4.06
N ALA A 127 -4.96 2.46 4.23
CA ALA A 127 -4.82 3.64 5.08
C ALA A 127 -5.60 4.86 4.57
N CYS A 128 -5.65 5.11 3.26
CA CYS A 128 -6.50 6.15 2.66
C CYS A 128 -7.99 5.86 2.90
N PHE A 129 -8.38 4.59 2.81
CA PHE A 129 -9.77 4.18 3.04
C PHE A 129 -10.20 4.40 4.48
N LEU A 130 -9.34 4.16 5.48
CA LEU A 130 -9.65 4.47 6.88
C LEU A 130 -9.90 5.98 7.09
N ASP A 131 -9.08 6.84 6.50
CA ASP A 131 -9.28 8.29 6.55
C ASP A 131 -10.60 8.70 5.91
N SER A 132 -10.91 8.16 4.72
CA SER A 132 -12.16 8.44 4.02
C SER A 132 -13.39 7.89 4.73
N LEU A 133 -13.35 6.67 5.26
CA LEU A 133 -14.45 6.08 6.03
C LEU A 133 -14.77 6.93 7.26
N ALA A 134 -13.75 7.41 7.98
CA ALA A 134 -13.95 8.30 9.13
C ALA A 134 -14.45 9.68 8.70
N THR A 135 -13.94 10.25 7.61
CA THR A 135 -14.37 11.57 7.10
C THR A 135 -15.81 11.56 6.58
N LEU A 136 -16.22 10.46 5.95
CA LEU A 136 -17.60 10.25 5.44
C LEU A 136 -18.56 9.78 6.52
N GLU A 137 -18.10 9.63 7.76
CA GLU A 137 -18.88 9.20 8.91
C GLU A 137 -19.52 7.81 8.73
N LEU A 138 -18.78 6.87 8.12
CA LEU A 138 -19.18 5.48 7.94
C LEU A 138 -18.55 4.61 9.04
N PRO A 139 -19.37 3.88 9.86
CA PRO A 139 -18.87 3.04 10.95
C PRO A 139 -17.98 1.91 10.44
N SER A 140 -16.71 1.87 10.89
CA SER A 140 -15.78 0.87 10.37
C SER A 140 -14.63 0.55 11.32
N PHE A 141 -14.07 -0.64 11.10
CA PHE A 141 -12.84 -1.14 11.70
C PHE A 141 -11.88 -1.58 10.60
N GLY A 142 -10.62 -1.10 10.64
CA GLY A 142 -9.54 -1.76 9.95
C GLY A 142 -9.00 -2.87 10.85
N CYS A 143 -8.66 -4.02 10.29
CA CYS A 143 -8.12 -5.14 11.04
C CYS A 143 -6.84 -5.66 10.38
N SER A 144 -5.77 -5.86 11.16
CA SER A 144 -4.46 -6.34 10.70
C SER A 144 -3.65 -6.95 11.84
N ILE A 145 -2.41 -7.34 11.52
CA ILE A 145 -1.39 -7.75 12.49
C ILE A 145 -0.60 -6.51 12.95
N ARG A 146 -0.22 -6.48 14.24
CA ARG A 146 0.70 -5.51 14.81
C ARG A 146 2.13 -5.97 14.60
N TYR A 147 2.69 -5.70 13.42
CA TYR A 147 4.07 -6.08 13.12
C TYR A 147 5.06 -5.28 13.97
N GLU A 148 5.96 -5.99 14.63
CA GLU A 148 6.94 -5.37 15.52
C GLU A 148 8.06 -4.66 14.77
N TYR A 149 8.48 -5.22 13.62
CA TYR A 149 9.60 -4.73 12.80
C TYR A 149 9.19 -4.34 11.38
N GLY A 150 7.90 -4.26 11.09
CA GLY A 150 7.42 -3.91 9.75
C GLY A 150 7.90 -4.88 8.68
N LEU A 151 8.17 -4.35 7.47
CA LEU A 151 8.80 -5.12 6.39
C LEU A 151 10.31 -5.23 6.65
N PHE A 152 11.03 -4.14 6.55
CA PHE A 152 12.44 -3.90 6.92
C PHE A 152 12.77 -2.42 6.72
N LYS A 153 13.81 -1.95 7.38
CA LYS A 153 14.49 -0.70 7.05
C LYS A 153 15.55 -0.98 5.98
N GLN A 154 15.49 -0.26 4.86
CA GLN A 154 16.47 -0.38 3.79
C GLN A 154 17.67 0.53 4.03
N LEU A 155 18.87 -0.03 3.92
CA LEU A 155 20.12 0.69 3.78
C LEU A 155 20.70 0.41 2.41
N ILE A 156 21.44 1.36 1.86
CA ILE A 156 22.22 1.17 0.63
C ILE A 156 23.70 1.17 1.02
N VAL A 157 24.33 0.00 0.94
CA VAL A 157 25.74 -0.20 1.26
C VAL A 157 26.46 -0.61 -0.02
N ASP A 158 27.45 0.15 -0.45
CA ASP A 158 28.17 -0.05 -1.73
C ASP A 158 27.23 -0.20 -2.94
N GLY A 159 26.11 0.51 -2.92
CA GLY A 159 25.06 0.47 -3.95
C GLY A 159 24.11 -0.71 -3.86
N GLU A 160 24.26 -1.62 -2.93
CA GLU A 160 23.43 -2.79 -2.72
C GLU A 160 22.40 -2.56 -1.61
N GLN A 161 21.19 -3.11 -1.79
CA GLN A 161 20.17 -3.10 -0.74
C GLN A 161 20.55 -4.06 0.39
N VAL A 162 20.58 -3.52 1.61
CA VAL A 162 20.71 -4.28 2.86
C VAL A 162 19.46 -4.08 3.70
N GLU A 163 18.86 -5.19 4.15
CA GLU A 163 17.69 -5.18 5.00
C GLU A 163 18.09 -5.23 6.48
N THR A 164 17.50 -4.32 7.26
CA THR A 164 17.66 -4.28 8.71
C THR A 164 16.28 -4.20 9.39
N PRO A 165 16.14 -4.62 10.66
CA PRO A 165 14.86 -4.47 11.37
C PRO A 165 14.38 -3.01 11.40
N ASP A 166 13.12 -2.79 11.08
CA ASP A 166 12.48 -1.47 11.23
C ASP A 166 11.95 -1.34 12.66
N ASN A 167 12.77 -0.78 13.55
CA ASN A 167 12.48 -0.67 14.96
C ASN A 167 11.51 0.49 15.29
N TRP A 168 10.40 0.63 14.57
CA TRP A 168 9.45 1.73 14.72
C TRP A 168 8.76 1.80 16.09
N LEU A 169 8.76 0.70 16.84
CA LEU A 169 8.19 0.57 18.19
C LEU A 169 9.18 0.73 19.33
N ASN A 170 10.47 0.97 19.07
CA ASN A 170 11.49 1.05 20.14
C ASN A 170 11.13 2.05 21.24
N ASP A 171 10.55 3.18 20.86
CA ASP A 171 10.13 4.21 21.81
C ASP A 171 8.67 4.08 22.25
N GLY A 172 8.01 2.97 21.88
CA GLY A 172 6.58 2.75 22.01
C GLY A 172 5.76 3.61 21.04
N SER A 173 4.45 3.34 20.98
CA SER A 173 3.51 4.14 20.21
C SER A 173 2.54 4.86 21.12
N VAL A 174 2.45 6.19 21.01
CA VAL A 174 1.48 7.00 21.78
C VAL A 174 0.05 6.80 21.29
N TRP A 175 -0.13 6.23 20.09
CA TRP A 175 -1.45 6.11 19.45
C TRP A 175 -2.16 4.81 19.76
N GLU A 176 -1.44 3.77 20.15
CA GLU A 176 -1.98 2.43 20.42
C GLU A 176 -2.54 2.31 21.84
N ILE A 177 -3.65 1.58 21.96
CA ILE A 177 -4.30 1.27 23.23
C ILE A 177 -4.47 -0.24 23.32
N PRO A 178 -3.74 -0.94 24.19
CA PRO A 178 -3.89 -2.38 24.36
C PRO A 178 -5.26 -2.71 24.97
N ARG A 179 -5.83 -3.86 24.55
CA ARG A 179 -7.10 -4.39 25.03
C ARG A 179 -6.93 -5.85 25.49
N PRO A 180 -6.15 -6.11 26.53
CA PRO A 180 -5.92 -7.49 26.99
C PRO A 180 -7.20 -8.21 27.46
N GLU A 181 -8.23 -7.45 27.85
CA GLU A 181 -9.55 -7.97 28.19
C GLU A 181 -10.33 -8.53 26.98
N GLU A 182 -9.90 -8.23 25.75
CA GLU A 182 -10.48 -8.76 24.50
C GLU A 182 -9.55 -9.76 23.80
N LYS A 183 -8.65 -10.41 24.57
CA LYS A 183 -7.76 -11.46 24.03
C LYS A 183 -8.55 -12.65 23.52
N VAL A 184 -8.02 -13.33 22.50
CA VAL A 184 -8.57 -14.56 21.94
C VAL A 184 -7.47 -15.60 21.76
N THR A 185 -7.83 -16.88 21.72
CA THR A 185 -6.90 -17.98 21.47
C THR A 185 -7.10 -18.53 20.06
N VAL A 186 -5.99 -18.69 19.32
CA VAL A 186 -5.96 -19.29 17.97
C VAL A 186 -5.23 -20.62 18.07
N ARG A 187 -5.79 -21.67 17.43
CA ARG A 187 -5.31 -23.05 17.49
C ARG A 187 -4.67 -23.45 16.17
N PHE A 188 -3.51 -24.10 16.25
CA PHE A 188 -2.76 -24.59 15.08
C PHE A 188 -2.44 -26.08 15.25
N GLY A 189 -2.35 -26.80 14.12
CA GLY A 189 -2.00 -28.22 14.12
C GLY A 189 -3.03 -29.06 14.85
N GLY A 190 -2.56 -30.09 15.56
CA GLY A 190 -3.42 -30.96 16.36
C GLY A 190 -4.20 -31.98 15.55
N GLU A 191 -5.20 -32.59 16.21
CA GLU A 191 -6.05 -33.66 15.68
C GLU A 191 -7.52 -33.26 15.79
N VAL A 192 -8.29 -33.61 14.77
CA VAL A 192 -9.74 -33.33 14.72
C VAL A 192 -10.51 -34.63 14.77
N ASN A 193 -11.28 -34.80 15.85
CA ASN A 193 -12.19 -35.92 16.01
C ASN A 193 -13.63 -35.44 15.78
N THR A 194 -14.35 -36.11 14.89
CA THR A 194 -15.75 -35.79 14.59
C THR A 194 -16.65 -36.95 14.96
N TYR A 195 -17.77 -36.65 15.61
CA TYR A 195 -18.77 -37.66 15.95
C TYR A 195 -20.19 -37.08 15.91
N MET A 196 -21.13 -37.90 15.55
CA MET A 196 -22.55 -37.51 15.53
C MET A 196 -23.15 -37.64 16.92
N THR A 197 -23.91 -36.62 17.36
CA THR A 197 -24.72 -36.61 18.59
C THR A 197 -26.17 -36.36 18.21
N GLU A 198 -27.07 -36.51 19.21
CA GLU A 198 -28.48 -36.15 19.00
C GLU A 198 -28.70 -34.70 18.57
N ASN A 199 -27.73 -33.82 18.91
CA ASN A 199 -27.75 -32.38 18.58
C ASN A 199 -26.91 -32.04 17.32
N GLY A 200 -26.56 -33.04 16.48
CA GLY A 200 -25.77 -32.87 15.25
C GLY A 200 -24.30 -33.25 15.39
N LEU A 201 -23.52 -32.82 14.41
CA LEU A 201 -22.06 -33.06 14.35
C LEU A 201 -21.34 -32.33 15.47
N LYS A 202 -20.57 -33.06 16.29
CA LYS A 202 -19.62 -32.49 17.23
C LYS A 202 -18.19 -32.66 16.75
N VAL A 203 -17.38 -31.68 17.05
CA VAL A 203 -15.96 -31.60 16.67
C VAL A 203 -15.13 -31.36 17.91
N ASP A 204 -14.27 -32.33 18.23
CA ASP A 204 -13.23 -32.15 19.24
C ASP A 204 -11.90 -31.88 18.55
N TYR A 205 -11.29 -30.75 18.86
CA TYR A 205 -10.02 -30.30 18.34
C TYR A 205 -8.96 -30.29 19.43
N ILE A 206 -8.11 -31.32 19.42
CA ILE A 206 -7.20 -31.68 20.53
C ILE A 206 -5.73 -31.59 20.08
N ASN A 207 -4.83 -31.60 21.07
CA ASN A 207 -3.36 -31.56 20.83
C ASN A 207 -2.90 -30.39 19.98
N THR A 208 -3.57 -29.23 20.08
CA THR A 208 -3.26 -28.03 19.32
C THR A 208 -2.13 -27.22 19.93
N THR A 209 -1.36 -26.52 19.09
CA THR A 209 -0.48 -25.43 19.52
C THR A 209 -1.30 -24.15 19.58
N ASN A 210 -1.36 -23.52 20.74
CA ASN A 210 -2.19 -22.35 20.99
C ASN A 210 -1.36 -21.06 20.94
N VAL A 211 -1.91 -20.03 20.31
CA VAL A 211 -1.35 -18.67 20.29
C VAL A 211 -2.43 -17.70 20.74
N VAL A 212 -2.09 -16.81 21.67
CA VAL A 212 -2.98 -15.77 22.17
C VAL A 212 -2.84 -14.51 21.33
N GLY A 213 -3.96 -14.03 20.79
CA GLY A 213 -4.05 -12.74 20.12
C GLY A 213 -4.47 -11.66 21.10
N ILE A 214 -3.65 -10.62 21.25
CA ILE A 214 -3.96 -9.42 22.06
C ILE A 214 -4.18 -8.26 21.12
N PRO A 215 -5.37 -7.62 21.13
CA PRO A 215 -5.64 -6.50 20.25
C PRO A 215 -5.11 -5.18 20.80
N TYR A 216 -4.64 -4.35 19.89
CA TYR A 216 -4.25 -2.97 20.10
C TYR A 216 -5.12 -2.09 19.20
N ASP A 217 -5.82 -1.12 19.78
CA ASP A 217 -6.71 -0.23 19.07
C ASP A 217 -6.04 1.12 18.81
N VAL A 218 -6.05 1.57 17.55
CA VAL A 218 -5.61 2.91 17.14
C VAL A 218 -6.84 3.71 16.71
N PRO A 219 -7.13 4.87 17.36
CA PRO A 219 -8.24 5.72 16.97
C PRO A 219 -7.97 6.41 15.62
N ILE A 220 -8.95 6.37 14.71
CA ILE A 220 -8.91 6.97 13.38
C ILE A 220 -9.94 8.09 13.29
N VAL A 221 -9.46 9.32 13.29
CA VAL A 221 -10.30 10.52 13.16
C VAL A 221 -10.44 10.94 11.71
N GLY A 222 -11.65 11.31 11.29
CA GLY A 222 -11.91 11.92 9.99
C GLY A 222 -11.79 13.45 10.02
N TYR A 223 -11.65 14.05 8.83
CA TYR A 223 -11.55 15.50 8.69
C TYR A 223 -12.88 16.18 9.03
N ASP A 224 -12.87 16.97 10.11
CA ASP A 224 -14.06 17.67 10.62
C ASP A 224 -15.26 16.71 10.76
N ALA A 225 -15.00 15.49 11.28
CA ALA A 225 -15.99 14.43 11.46
C ALA A 225 -16.31 14.22 12.95
N LYS A 226 -17.51 13.71 13.21
CA LYS A 226 -18.00 13.45 14.58
C LYS A 226 -17.55 12.06 15.07
N ILE A 227 -17.37 11.11 14.15
CA ILE A 227 -17.03 9.73 14.50
C ILE A 227 -15.51 9.53 14.64
N VAL A 228 -15.15 8.53 15.39
CA VAL A 228 -13.78 8.01 15.46
C VAL A 228 -13.83 6.51 15.21
N ASN A 229 -13.32 6.09 14.06
CA ASN A 229 -13.18 4.70 13.71
C ASN A 229 -11.96 4.06 14.40
N THR A 230 -11.73 2.79 14.20
CA THR A 230 -10.67 2.05 14.89
C THR A 230 -9.86 1.25 13.88
N LEU A 231 -8.54 1.31 13.99
CA LEU A 231 -7.64 0.30 13.41
C LEU A 231 -7.27 -0.68 14.54
N ARG A 232 -7.71 -1.93 14.44
CA ARG A 232 -7.41 -3.01 15.39
C ARG A 232 -6.27 -3.86 14.89
N LEU A 233 -5.22 -3.95 15.68
CA LEU A 233 -3.98 -4.63 15.38
C LEU A 233 -3.77 -5.80 16.35
N TRP A 234 -3.57 -7.01 15.83
CA TRP A 234 -3.39 -8.19 16.64
C TRP A 234 -1.90 -8.49 16.89
N SER A 235 -1.51 -8.57 18.14
CA SER A 235 -0.19 -9.02 18.60
C SER A 235 -0.27 -10.46 19.09
N SER A 236 0.61 -11.31 18.62
CA SER A 236 0.69 -12.71 19.05
C SER A 236 1.51 -12.88 20.33
N ARG A 237 1.04 -13.74 21.22
CA ARG A 237 1.69 -14.10 22.51
C ARG A 237 1.57 -15.60 22.75
N ALA A 238 2.48 -16.17 23.53
CA ALA A 238 2.31 -17.51 24.07
C ALA A 238 1.24 -17.55 25.17
N GLU A 239 0.68 -18.72 25.45
CA GLU A 239 -0.16 -18.94 26.64
C GLU A 239 0.68 -18.80 27.91
N HIS A 240 1.90 -19.27 27.88
CA HIS A 240 2.88 -19.20 28.97
C HIS A 240 4.13 -18.46 28.51
N ASP A 241 4.43 -17.34 29.16
CA ASP A 241 5.57 -16.50 28.79
C ASP A 241 6.92 -17.16 29.17
N LEU A 242 6.94 -18.07 30.12
CA LEU A 242 8.14 -18.73 30.63
C LEU A 242 7.82 -20.12 31.18
N ASP A 243 8.49 -21.14 30.70
CA ASP A 243 8.48 -22.45 31.33
C ASP A 243 9.41 -22.44 32.56
N MET A 244 8.80 -22.28 33.74
CA MET A 244 9.54 -22.20 35.00
C MET A 244 10.27 -23.51 35.35
N ALA A 245 9.81 -24.66 34.88
CA ALA A 245 10.48 -25.96 35.14
C ALA A 245 11.79 -26.01 34.36
N SER A 246 11.78 -25.73 33.07
CA SER A 246 12.96 -25.63 32.22
C SER A 246 13.92 -24.55 32.71
N PHE A 247 13.40 -23.38 33.09
CA PHE A 247 14.21 -22.27 33.61
C PHE A 247 14.95 -22.68 34.91
N SER A 248 14.25 -23.28 35.86
CA SER A 248 14.84 -23.75 37.12
C SER A 248 15.81 -24.91 36.92
N GLY A 249 15.61 -25.71 35.84
CA GLY A 249 16.53 -26.78 35.43
C GLY A 249 17.78 -26.33 34.71
N GLY A 250 17.89 -25.01 34.39
CA GLY A 250 19.03 -24.42 33.70
C GLY A 250 18.94 -24.48 32.17
N ASP A 251 17.83 -24.97 31.61
CA ASP A 251 17.56 -24.94 30.16
C ASP A 251 16.84 -23.63 29.77
N TYR A 252 17.59 -22.53 29.69
CA TYR A 252 17.06 -21.20 29.47
C TYR A 252 16.50 -21.01 28.06
N LEU A 253 17.03 -21.70 27.05
CA LEU A 253 16.51 -21.61 25.68
C LEU A 253 15.14 -22.26 25.56
N ARG A 254 15.01 -23.48 26.11
CA ARG A 254 13.73 -24.19 26.15
C ARG A 254 12.68 -23.43 26.96
N ALA A 255 13.12 -22.77 28.04
CA ALA A 255 12.23 -22.00 28.90
C ALA A 255 11.52 -20.84 28.15
N VAL A 256 12.08 -20.32 27.05
CA VAL A 256 11.51 -19.23 26.23
C VAL A 256 11.07 -19.67 24.82
N GLU A 257 11.20 -20.95 24.49
CA GLU A 257 10.93 -21.46 23.12
C GLU A 257 9.48 -21.26 22.71
N GLU A 258 8.51 -21.63 23.56
CA GLU A 258 7.08 -21.44 23.29
C GLU A 258 6.76 -19.96 23.02
N LYS A 259 7.32 -19.08 23.85
CA LYS A 259 7.17 -17.63 23.67
C LYS A 259 7.72 -17.16 22.33
N ALA A 260 8.93 -17.58 21.97
CA ALA A 260 9.56 -17.16 20.71
C ALA A 260 8.76 -17.64 19.49
N LEU A 261 8.29 -18.90 19.50
CA LEU A 261 7.48 -19.48 18.42
C LEU A 261 6.11 -18.82 18.26
N ALA A 262 5.48 -18.40 19.36
CA ALA A 262 4.22 -17.69 19.30
C ALA A 262 4.40 -16.26 18.81
N GLU A 263 5.40 -15.53 19.33
CA GLU A 263 5.62 -14.13 18.99
C GLU A 263 6.09 -13.90 17.56
N VAL A 264 6.75 -14.90 16.92
CA VAL A 264 7.24 -14.76 15.53
C VAL A 264 6.12 -14.41 14.54
N LEU A 265 4.86 -14.77 14.82
CA LEU A 265 3.71 -14.49 13.96
C LEU A 265 3.44 -12.99 13.78
N SER A 266 3.81 -12.15 14.74
CA SER A 266 3.65 -10.70 14.67
C SER A 266 4.97 -9.93 14.57
N LYS A 267 6.10 -10.57 14.18
CA LYS A 267 7.40 -9.90 14.08
C LYS A 267 7.53 -9.12 12.78
N VAL A 268 7.39 -9.76 11.62
CA VAL A 268 7.76 -9.22 10.32
C VAL A 268 6.61 -9.35 9.32
N LEU A 269 6.36 -8.28 8.59
CA LEU A 269 5.43 -8.25 7.44
C LEU A 269 6.12 -8.90 6.23
N TYR A 270 5.46 -9.83 5.56
CA TYR A 270 5.95 -10.55 4.39
C TYR A 270 7.32 -11.20 4.61
N PRO A 271 7.42 -12.21 5.51
CA PRO A 271 8.62 -13.03 5.59
C PRO A 271 8.92 -13.65 4.22
N GLU A 272 10.21 -13.89 3.95
CA GLU A 272 10.61 -14.56 2.72
C GLU A 272 9.96 -15.94 2.62
N ASP A 273 9.32 -16.24 1.50
CA ASP A 273 8.52 -17.45 1.26
C ASP A 273 9.06 -18.33 0.11
N ASN A 274 10.35 -18.17 -0.24
CA ASN A 274 11.03 -19.06 -1.19
C ASN A 274 11.31 -20.46 -0.62
N HIS A 275 11.17 -20.65 0.70
CA HIS A 275 11.35 -21.93 1.40
C HIS A 275 10.09 -22.31 2.21
N GLN A 276 10.02 -23.58 2.62
CA GLN A 276 8.81 -24.14 3.26
C GLN A 276 8.47 -23.48 4.59
N GLU A 277 9.47 -23.15 5.41
CA GLU A 277 9.30 -22.50 6.72
C GLU A 277 8.70 -21.09 6.55
N GLY A 278 9.16 -20.34 5.58
CA GLY A 278 8.62 -19.01 5.27
C GLY A 278 7.17 -19.08 4.79
N LYS A 279 6.85 -20.04 3.91
CA LYS A 279 5.46 -20.31 3.49
C LYS A 279 4.58 -20.69 4.69
N ALA A 280 5.06 -21.58 5.54
CA ALA A 280 4.34 -22.01 6.74
C ALA A 280 4.11 -20.84 7.72
N LEU A 281 5.12 -19.99 7.92
CA LEU A 281 4.99 -18.80 8.77
C LEU A 281 3.93 -17.84 8.19
N ARG A 282 3.98 -17.57 6.89
CA ARG A 282 3.03 -16.67 6.21
C ARG A 282 1.59 -17.21 6.28
N LEU A 283 1.38 -18.51 6.09
CA LEU A 283 0.07 -19.15 6.26
C LEU A 283 -0.44 -19.04 7.71
N ARG A 284 0.44 -19.26 8.69
CA ARG A 284 0.11 -19.08 10.11
C ARG A 284 -0.25 -17.62 10.44
N GLN A 285 0.48 -16.65 9.90
CA GLN A 285 0.17 -15.21 10.06
C GLN A 285 -1.23 -14.89 9.53
N GLN A 286 -1.57 -15.37 8.34
CA GLN A 286 -2.89 -15.16 7.74
C GLN A 286 -4.00 -15.74 8.61
N TYR A 287 -3.85 -16.99 9.06
CA TYR A 287 -4.85 -17.63 9.90
C TYR A 287 -4.94 -16.98 11.29
N PHE A 288 -3.82 -16.67 11.92
CA PHE A 288 -3.80 -15.94 13.20
C PHE A 288 -4.63 -14.66 13.12
N PHE A 289 -4.36 -13.84 12.15
CA PHE A 289 -5.03 -12.56 11.92
C PHE A 289 -6.54 -12.73 11.73
N VAL A 290 -6.96 -13.61 10.84
CA VAL A 290 -8.39 -13.76 10.53
C VAL A 290 -9.14 -14.45 11.64
N SER A 291 -8.55 -15.45 12.30
CA SER A 291 -9.19 -16.14 13.41
C SER A 291 -9.41 -15.21 14.61
N CYS A 292 -8.40 -14.41 14.98
CA CYS A 292 -8.56 -13.36 16.00
C CYS A 292 -9.71 -12.41 15.65
N THR A 293 -9.77 -11.98 14.38
CA THR A 293 -10.76 -11.01 13.93
C THR A 293 -12.17 -11.60 13.91
N MET A 294 -12.35 -12.81 13.38
CA MET A 294 -13.68 -13.45 13.30
C MET A 294 -14.25 -13.77 14.69
N GLN A 295 -13.44 -14.33 15.59
CA GLN A 295 -13.85 -14.60 16.98
C GLN A 295 -14.30 -13.29 17.67
N TRP A 296 -13.54 -12.21 17.47
CA TRP A 296 -13.88 -10.91 18.03
C TRP A 296 -15.16 -10.32 17.42
N ILE A 297 -15.39 -10.44 16.12
CA ILE A 297 -16.61 -9.96 15.44
C ILE A 297 -17.85 -10.66 16.02
N ILE A 298 -17.84 -11.98 16.16
CA ILE A 298 -18.94 -12.75 16.75
C ILE A 298 -19.17 -12.35 18.21
N SER A 299 -18.10 -12.28 19.02
CA SER A 299 -18.20 -11.82 20.41
C SER A 299 -18.76 -10.40 20.52
N ARG A 300 -18.35 -9.50 19.63
CA ARG A 300 -18.85 -8.13 19.53
C ARG A 300 -20.33 -8.11 19.16
N PHE A 301 -20.73 -8.86 18.15
CA PHE A 301 -22.13 -8.97 17.75
C PHE A 301 -23.00 -9.42 18.93
N LYS A 302 -22.65 -10.50 19.60
CA LYS A 302 -23.38 -11.02 20.77
C LYS A 302 -23.49 -9.99 21.91
N ARG A 303 -22.44 -9.20 22.15
CA ARG A 303 -22.44 -8.17 23.20
C ARG A 303 -23.33 -6.98 22.86
N HIS A 304 -23.42 -6.59 21.57
CA HIS A 304 -24.14 -5.39 21.13
C HIS A 304 -25.58 -5.70 20.74
N HIS A 305 -25.89 -6.95 20.39
CA HIS A 305 -27.20 -7.39 19.91
C HIS A 305 -27.71 -8.56 20.78
N LYS A 306 -27.76 -8.35 22.10
CA LYS A 306 -28.15 -9.37 23.06
C LYS A 306 -29.52 -9.95 22.73
N GLY A 307 -29.60 -11.31 22.65
CA GLY A 307 -30.81 -12.05 22.33
C GLY A 307 -31.20 -12.05 20.87
N MET A 308 -30.32 -11.53 19.98
CA MET A 308 -30.52 -11.61 18.53
C MET A 308 -29.83 -12.84 17.96
N ASP A 309 -30.53 -13.56 17.09
CA ASP A 309 -29.99 -14.72 16.40
C ASP A 309 -28.89 -14.35 15.44
N LEU A 310 -27.87 -15.20 15.31
CA LEU A 310 -26.74 -14.99 14.40
C LEU A 310 -27.13 -15.04 12.91
N ASP A 311 -28.29 -15.56 12.55
CA ASP A 311 -28.86 -15.48 11.18
C ASP A 311 -28.97 -14.04 10.68
N ARG A 312 -29.10 -13.08 11.61
CA ARG A 312 -29.17 -11.66 11.32
C ARG A 312 -27.81 -10.98 11.24
N LEU A 313 -26.71 -11.71 11.37
CA LEU A 313 -25.35 -11.19 11.29
C LEU A 313 -25.12 -10.30 10.03
N PRO A 314 -25.58 -10.68 8.81
CA PRO A 314 -25.38 -9.87 7.61
C PRO A 314 -26.05 -8.50 7.63
N GLU A 315 -27.06 -8.30 8.49
CA GLU A 315 -27.71 -6.99 8.65
C GLU A 315 -26.82 -5.99 9.39
N PHE A 316 -25.88 -6.47 10.21
CA PHE A 316 -25.06 -5.65 11.12
C PHE A 316 -23.56 -5.72 10.85
N VAL A 317 -23.13 -6.69 10.06
CA VAL A 317 -21.71 -6.95 9.77
C VAL A 317 -21.50 -7.02 8.27
N ALA A 318 -20.53 -6.26 7.79
CA ALA A 318 -19.93 -6.41 6.46
C ALA A 318 -18.43 -6.67 6.65
N VAL A 319 -17.90 -7.72 6.02
CA VAL A 319 -16.47 -8.03 6.03
C VAL A 319 -15.92 -7.87 4.62
N HIS A 320 -14.88 -7.05 4.47
CA HIS A 320 -14.24 -6.83 3.18
C HIS A 320 -12.84 -7.41 3.18
N ILE A 321 -12.59 -8.32 2.25
CA ILE A 321 -11.31 -9.01 2.03
C ILE A 321 -10.48 -8.19 1.05
N ASN A 322 -9.41 -7.59 1.54
CA ASN A 322 -8.48 -6.78 0.74
C ASN A 322 -7.33 -7.65 0.22
N ASP A 323 -7.41 -8.04 -1.05
CA ASP A 323 -6.65 -9.14 -1.66
C ASP A 323 -6.96 -10.50 -1.00
N THR A 324 -6.29 -11.58 -1.42
CA THR A 324 -6.56 -12.94 -0.92
C THR A 324 -5.95 -13.23 0.45
N HIS A 325 -5.10 -12.36 0.97
CA HIS A 325 -4.38 -12.60 2.24
C HIS A 325 -5.31 -12.94 3.42
N PRO A 326 -6.50 -12.31 3.59
CA PRO A 326 -7.45 -12.68 4.63
C PRO A 326 -8.53 -13.67 4.18
N ALA A 327 -8.43 -14.32 3.03
CA ALA A 327 -9.48 -15.20 2.49
C ALA A 327 -9.84 -16.38 3.43
N ILE A 328 -8.90 -16.85 4.26
CA ILE A 328 -9.16 -17.90 5.26
C ILE A 328 -10.22 -17.47 6.30
N ALA A 329 -10.57 -16.19 6.36
CA ALA A 329 -11.69 -15.71 7.19
C ALA A 329 -13.03 -16.37 6.81
N ILE A 330 -13.18 -16.78 5.56
CA ILE A 330 -14.38 -17.46 5.05
C ILE A 330 -14.59 -18.80 5.77
N PRO A 331 -13.69 -19.79 5.66
CA PRO A 331 -13.84 -21.05 6.38
C PRO A 331 -13.71 -20.91 7.91
N GLU A 332 -13.01 -19.89 8.41
CA GLU A 332 -12.96 -19.63 9.86
C GLU A 332 -14.32 -19.18 10.40
N LEU A 333 -15.05 -18.32 9.69
CA LEU A 333 -16.41 -17.95 10.12
C LEU A 333 -17.34 -19.17 10.04
N MET A 334 -17.23 -20.03 9.00
CA MET A 334 -17.93 -21.32 8.95
C MET A 334 -17.65 -22.16 10.21
N ARG A 335 -16.38 -22.30 10.56
CA ARG A 335 -15.96 -23.06 11.75
C ARG A 335 -16.62 -22.54 13.03
N ILE A 336 -16.56 -21.22 13.25
CA ILE A 336 -17.16 -20.62 14.45
C ILE A 336 -18.67 -20.87 14.47
N LEU A 337 -19.38 -20.62 13.38
CA LEU A 337 -20.82 -20.80 13.31
C LEU A 337 -21.24 -22.27 13.51
N MET A 338 -20.48 -23.22 12.97
CA MET A 338 -20.80 -24.65 13.08
C MET A 338 -20.33 -25.26 14.41
N ASP A 339 -19.05 -25.08 14.75
CA ASP A 339 -18.42 -25.80 15.85
C ASP A 339 -18.68 -25.14 17.21
N GLU A 340 -18.79 -23.81 17.27
CA GLU A 340 -18.96 -23.05 18.51
C GLU A 340 -20.43 -22.64 18.72
N GLU A 341 -21.16 -22.33 17.64
CA GLU A 341 -22.55 -21.86 17.71
C GLU A 341 -23.58 -22.95 17.36
N GLY A 342 -23.12 -24.11 16.91
CA GLY A 342 -23.98 -25.31 16.67
C GLY A 342 -24.87 -25.20 15.42
N MET A 343 -24.56 -24.32 14.47
CA MET A 343 -25.35 -24.17 13.25
C MET A 343 -25.11 -25.33 12.27
N GLY A 344 -26.14 -25.64 11.47
CA GLY A 344 -25.97 -26.53 10.33
C GLY A 344 -25.20 -25.83 9.18
N TRP A 345 -24.64 -26.66 8.26
CA TRP A 345 -23.86 -26.17 7.14
C TRP A 345 -24.60 -25.12 6.29
N GLU A 346 -25.83 -25.41 5.87
CA GLU A 346 -26.59 -24.54 4.96
C GLU A 346 -26.88 -23.17 5.60
N GLN A 347 -27.20 -23.15 6.89
CA GLN A 347 -27.43 -21.92 7.64
C GLN A 347 -26.15 -21.09 7.75
N ALA A 348 -25.04 -21.71 8.14
CA ALA A 348 -23.74 -21.04 8.26
C ALA A 348 -23.26 -20.53 6.89
N TRP A 349 -23.43 -21.31 5.81
CA TRP A 349 -23.05 -20.96 4.45
C TRP A 349 -23.82 -19.73 3.93
N ASP A 350 -25.15 -19.71 4.15
CA ASP A 350 -26.00 -18.55 3.77
C ASP A 350 -25.52 -17.24 4.44
N ILE A 351 -25.17 -17.31 5.72
CA ILE A 351 -24.62 -16.15 6.45
C ILE A 351 -23.29 -15.72 5.85
N VAL A 352 -22.37 -16.66 5.66
CA VAL A 352 -21.01 -16.40 5.17
C VAL A 352 -21.06 -15.77 3.77
N CYS A 353 -21.85 -16.29 2.87
CA CYS A 353 -22.02 -15.75 1.52
C CYS A 353 -22.57 -14.30 1.50
N LYS A 354 -23.31 -13.88 2.52
CA LYS A 354 -23.87 -12.51 2.62
C LYS A 354 -22.97 -11.52 3.34
N VAL A 355 -22.02 -12.02 4.14
CA VAL A 355 -21.14 -11.17 4.96
C VAL A 355 -19.90 -10.72 4.19
N PHE A 356 -19.32 -11.57 3.32
CA PHE A 356 -18.03 -11.32 2.69
C PHE A 356 -18.14 -10.68 1.31
N ALA A 357 -17.23 -9.70 1.07
CA ALA A 357 -16.92 -9.15 -0.25
C ALA A 357 -15.39 -9.14 -0.45
N TYR A 358 -14.94 -9.14 -1.70
CA TYR A 358 -13.53 -9.31 -2.06
C TYR A 358 -13.07 -8.29 -3.10
N THR A 359 -11.91 -7.68 -2.85
CA THR A 359 -11.19 -6.88 -3.85
C THR A 359 -9.96 -7.64 -4.33
N ASN A 360 -9.85 -7.84 -5.64
CA ASN A 360 -8.64 -8.34 -6.27
C ASN A 360 -7.70 -7.18 -6.63
N HIS A 361 -6.41 -7.36 -6.36
CA HIS A 361 -5.35 -6.39 -6.69
C HIS A 361 -4.32 -6.93 -7.68
N THR A 362 -4.52 -8.15 -8.19
CA THR A 362 -3.55 -8.89 -8.98
C THR A 362 -4.09 -9.15 -10.39
N ILE A 363 -3.32 -8.79 -11.42
CA ILE A 363 -3.65 -9.12 -12.82
C ILE A 363 -2.99 -10.43 -13.26
N LEU A 364 -1.79 -10.71 -12.74
CA LEU A 364 -0.99 -11.86 -13.12
C LEU A 364 -1.60 -13.15 -12.56
N ALA A 365 -2.12 -14.02 -13.40
CA ALA A 365 -2.73 -15.30 -12.99
C ALA A 365 -1.74 -16.16 -12.18
N GLU A 366 -0.45 -16.15 -12.54
CA GLU A 366 0.61 -16.86 -11.84
C GLU A 366 0.92 -16.30 -10.44
N ALA A 367 0.54 -15.06 -10.17
CA ALA A 367 0.73 -14.40 -8.88
C ALA A 367 -0.49 -14.53 -7.95
N LEU A 368 -1.58 -15.19 -8.40
CA LEU A 368 -2.72 -15.51 -7.55
C LEU A 368 -2.28 -16.48 -6.44
N GLU A 369 -2.60 -16.13 -5.21
CA GLU A 369 -2.15 -16.89 -4.04
C GLU A 369 -2.75 -18.28 -3.98
N LYS A 370 -1.88 -19.27 -3.77
CA LYS A 370 -2.26 -20.67 -3.59
C LYS A 370 -1.37 -21.34 -2.55
N TRP A 371 -1.93 -22.24 -1.76
CA TRP A 371 -1.20 -22.95 -0.71
C TRP A 371 -1.11 -24.43 -1.02
N PRO A 372 0.06 -25.09 -0.79
CA PRO A 372 0.17 -26.53 -0.87
C PRO A 372 -0.83 -27.19 0.10
N MET A 373 -1.58 -28.15 -0.40
CA MET A 373 -2.67 -28.80 0.31
C MET A 373 -2.16 -29.52 1.60
N ASP A 374 -1.04 -30.23 1.50
CA ASP A 374 -0.41 -30.94 2.61
C ASP A 374 0.03 -30.01 3.74
N MET A 375 0.62 -28.88 3.39
CA MET A 375 0.99 -27.83 4.37
C MET A 375 -0.26 -27.27 5.06
N PHE A 376 -1.27 -26.92 4.29
CA PHE A 376 -2.51 -26.35 4.80
C PHE A 376 -3.22 -27.35 5.73
N GLN A 377 -3.34 -28.61 5.32
CA GLN A 377 -3.95 -29.67 6.12
C GLN A 377 -3.21 -29.92 7.44
N ARG A 378 -1.87 -29.93 7.41
CA ARG A 378 -1.05 -30.14 8.61
C ARG A 378 -1.16 -28.97 9.59
N LEU A 379 -1.15 -27.72 9.09
CA LEU A 379 -1.17 -26.53 9.95
C LEU A 379 -2.58 -26.19 10.44
N LEU A 380 -3.61 -26.45 9.64
CA LEU A 380 -4.99 -26.01 9.85
C LEU A 380 -5.98 -27.16 9.57
N PRO A 381 -5.87 -28.32 10.27
CA PRO A 381 -6.60 -29.53 9.90
C PRO A 381 -8.12 -29.32 9.93
N ARG A 382 -8.66 -28.59 10.92
CA ARG A 382 -10.12 -28.34 10.97
C ARG A 382 -10.59 -27.40 9.84
N ILE A 383 -9.81 -26.37 9.54
CA ILE A 383 -10.12 -25.44 8.43
C ILE A 383 -10.03 -26.17 7.09
N TYR A 384 -9.04 -27.06 6.92
CA TYR A 384 -8.94 -27.89 5.71
C TYR A 384 -10.19 -28.74 5.48
N MET A 385 -10.74 -29.39 6.51
CA MET A 385 -11.98 -30.17 6.39
C MET A 385 -13.16 -29.33 5.90
N ILE A 386 -13.24 -28.08 6.32
CA ILE A 386 -14.28 -27.14 5.87
C ILE A 386 -14.03 -26.74 4.41
N VAL A 387 -12.79 -26.41 4.05
CA VAL A 387 -12.41 -26.05 2.67
C VAL A 387 -12.63 -27.23 1.71
N ASP A 388 -12.35 -28.46 2.14
CA ASP A 388 -12.59 -29.68 1.37
C ASP A 388 -14.10 -29.87 1.10
N GLU A 389 -14.94 -29.69 2.08
CA GLU A 389 -16.39 -29.76 1.91
C GLU A 389 -16.94 -28.62 1.05
N MET A 390 -16.38 -27.39 1.18
CA MET A 390 -16.70 -26.28 0.29
C MET A 390 -16.35 -26.62 -1.17
N ASN A 391 -15.18 -27.21 -1.37
CA ASN A 391 -14.72 -27.63 -2.70
C ASN A 391 -15.58 -28.76 -3.27
N ARG A 392 -15.92 -29.78 -2.48
CA ARG A 392 -16.77 -30.89 -2.91
C ARG A 392 -18.12 -30.38 -3.43
N ARG A 393 -18.78 -29.50 -2.69
CA ARG A 393 -20.07 -28.89 -3.07
C ARG A 393 -19.95 -28.02 -4.31
N LEU A 394 -18.88 -27.20 -4.42
CA LEU A 394 -18.62 -26.40 -5.62
C LEU A 394 -18.41 -27.29 -6.83
N VAL A 395 -17.62 -28.35 -6.72
CA VAL A 395 -17.36 -29.30 -7.83
C VAL A 395 -18.65 -30.00 -8.28
N GLU A 396 -19.50 -30.40 -7.34
CA GLU A 396 -20.82 -30.99 -7.67
C GLU A 396 -21.70 -30.01 -8.46
N ASP A 397 -21.78 -28.73 -8.04
CA ASP A 397 -22.52 -27.70 -8.77
C ASP A 397 -21.93 -27.44 -10.16
N LEU A 398 -20.60 -27.32 -10.27
CA LEU A 398 -19.90 -27.12 -11.54
C LEU A 398 -20.09 -28.33 -12.48
N HIS A 399 -19.98 -29.56 -11.96
CA HIS A 399 -20.19 -30.76 -12.76
C HIS A 399 -21.64 -30.83 -13.26
N SER A 400 -22.63 -30.46 -12.45
CA SER A 400 -24.01 -30.40 -12.89
C SER A 400 -24.25 -29.41 -14.04
N ARG A 401 -23.44 -28.37 -14.16
CA ARG A 401 -23.56 -27.31 -15.18
C ARG A 401 -22.73 -27.58 -16.42
N TYR A 402 -21.51 -28.11 -16.26
CA TYR A 402 -20.52 -28.24 -17.33
C TYR A 402 -20.27 -29.70 -17.73
N GLY A 403 -20.93 -30.68 -17.09
CA GLY A 403 -20.71 -32.11 -17.37
C GLY A 403 -19.27 -32.51 -17.09
N ASP A 404 -18.67 -33.30 -17.98
CA ASP A 404 -17.32 -33.85 -17.84
C ASP A 404 -16.21 -32.92 -18.34
N ASP A 405 -16.45 -31.61 -18.41
CA ASP A 405 -15.38 -30.59 -18.66
C ASP A 405 -14.50 -30.41 -17.42
N TRP A 406 -13.73 -31.43 -17.09
CA TRP A 406 -12.82 -31.43 -15.95
C TRP A 406 -11.71 -30.38 -16.05
N GLY A 407 -11.36 -29.92 -17.26
CA GLY A 407 -10.42 -28.80 -17.43
C GLY A 407 -10.97 -27.52 -16.81
N LYS A 408 -12.19 -27.17 -17.13
CA LYS A 408 -12.90 -26.00 -16.61
C LYS A 408 -13.24 -26.16 -15.14
N ILE A 409 -13.73 -27.31 -14.71
CA ILE A 409 -14.06 -27.60 -13.31
C ILE A 409 -12.83 -27.44 -12.44
N ASN A 410 -11.69 -28.04 -12.80
CA ASN A 410 -10.44 -27.91 -12.05
C ASN A 410 -9.94 -26.47 -12.01
N TYR A 411 -10.08 -25.71 -13.09
CA TYR A 411 -9.71 -24.30 -13.14
C TYR A 411 -10.51 -23.44 -12.14
N MET A 412 -11.80 -23.77 -11.96
CA MET A 412 -12.70 -23.06 -11.06
C MET A 412 -12.70 -23.64 -9.62
N SER A 413 -12.14 -24.82 -9.41
CA SER A 413 -12.15 -25.48 -8.09
C SER A 413 -11.31 -24.74 -7.05
N ILE A 414 -11.74 -24.77 -5.79
CA ILE A 414 -10.96 -24.27 -4.66
C ILE A 414 -9.72 -25.15 -4.45
N ILE A 415 -9.89 -26.47 -4.51
CA ILE A 415 -8.78 -27.43 -4.42
C ILE A 415 -8.56 -28.03 -5.80
N ALA A 416 -7.39 -27.79 -6.37
CA ALA A 416 -6.96 -28.40 -7.64
C ALA A 416 -5.45 -28.60 -7.65
N HIS A 417 -4.97 -29.66 -8.31
CA HIS A 417 -3.54 -29.95 -8.50
C HIS A 417 -2.71 -29.94 -7.20
N ASN A 418 -3.27 -30.40 -6.09
CA ASN A 418 -2.69 -30.38 -4.74
C ASN A 418 -2.44 -28.97 -4.17
N TYR A 419 -3.16 -27.95 -4.67
CA TYR A 419 -3.14 -26.59 -4.12
C TYR A 419 -4.55 -26.14 -3.74
N ILE A 420 -4.61 -25.27 -2.74
CA ILE A 420 -5.79 -24.50 -2.37
C ILE A 420 -5.69 -23.12 -3.00
N ASN A 421 -6.63 -22.81 -3.92
CA ASN A 421 -6.68 -21.57 -4.70
C ASN A 421 -7.50 -20.52 -3.94
N MET A 422 -6.84 -19.55 -3.35
CA MET A 422 -7.47 -18.58 -2.45
C MET A 422 -8.43 -17.64 -3.18
N ALA A 423 -8.10 -17.21 -4.40
CA ALA A 423 -9.00 -16.40 -5.22
C ALA A 423 -10.29 -17.17 -5.55
N ASN A 424 -10.20 -18.45 -5.93
CA ASN A 424 -11.37 -19.29 -6.23
C ASN A 424 -12.30 -19.42 -5.01
N MET A 425 -11.74 -19.53 -3.80
CA MET A 425 -12.50 -19.51 -2.56
C MET A 425 -13.32 -18.20 -2.41
N CYS A 426 -12.69 -17.06 -2.64
CA CYS A 426 -13.37 -15.76 -2.62
C CYS A 426 -14.45 -15.64 -3.70
N LEU A 427 -14.15 -16.08 -4.94
CA LEU A 427 -15.07 -16.02 -6.09
C LEU A 427 -16.30 -16.91 -5.88
N ALA A 428 -16.13 -18.10 -5.31
CA ALA A 428 -17.24 -19.00 -5.00
C ALA A 428 -18.15 -18.42 -3.90
N THR A 429 -17.60 -17.74 -2.91
CA THR A 429 -18.30 -17.38 -1.68
C THR A 429 -18.81 -15.93 -1.67
N CYS A 430 -17.94 -14.95 -1.95
CA CYS A 430 -18.25 -13.53 -1.75
C CYS A 430 -19.44 -13.05 -2.60
N HIS A 431 -20.31 -12.21 -2.02
CA HIS A 431 -21.48 -11.67 -2.74
C HIS A 431 -21.07 -10.61 -3.78
N LYS A 432 -19.93 -9.93 -3.62
CA LYS A 432 -19.36 -8.99 -4.58
C LYS A 432 -17.86 -9.17 -4.68
N VAL A 433 -17.36 -8.95 -5.89
CA VAL A 433 -15.93 -8.99 -6.25
C VAL A 433 -15.64 -7.74 -7.06
N ASN A 434 -14.58 -6.98 -6.72
CA ASN A 434 -14.24 -5.81 -7.52
C ASN A 434 -12.79 -5.80 -7.99
N GLY A 435 -12.61 -5.24 -9.19
CA GLY A 435 -11.33 -4.74 -9.67
C GLY A 435 -11.12 -3.29 -9.24
N VAL A 436 -9.90 -2.78 -9.41
CA VAL A 436 -9.44 -1.51 -8.85
C VAL A 436 -9.14 -0.42 -9.90
N SER A 437 -9.47 -0.68 -11.16
CA SER A 437 -9.56 0.25 -12.29
C SER A 437 -10.48 -0.33 -13.35
N GLY A 438 -10.90 0.48 -14.32
CA GLY A 438 -11.72 0.04 -15.45
C GLY A 438 -11.06 -1.09 -16.22
N LEU A 439 -9.83 -0.84 -16.68
CA LEU A 439 -9.02 -1.82 -17.42
C LEU A 439 -8.80 -3.12 -16.61
N HIS A 440 -8.46 -3.00 -15.33
CA HIS A 440 -8.27 -4.18 -14.47
C HIS A 440 -9.55 -5.02 -14.39
N THR A 441 -10.70 -4.38 -14.19
CA THR A 441 -11.97 -5.09 -14.10
C THR A 441 -12.34 -5.80 -15.40
N GLU A 442 -12.03 -5.20 -16.55
CA GLU A 442 -12.21 -5.83 -17.85
C GLU A 442 -11.33 -7.08 -18.01
N ILE A 443 -10.05 -6.99 -17.62
CA ILE A 443 -9.12 -8.13 -17.63
C ILE A 443 -9.62 -9.25 -16.70
N LEU A 444 -10.10 -8.90 -15.50
CA LEU A 444 -10.66 -9.88 -14.59
C LEU A 444 -11.88 -10.60 -15.20
N ARG A 445 -12.81 -9.86 -15.82
CA ARG A 445 -14.03 -10.40 -16.41
C ARG A 445 -13.80 -11.25 -17.65
N ASN A 446 -12.88 -10.82 -18.52
CA ASN A 446 -12.70 -11.38 -19.85
C ASN A 446 -11.58 -12.43 -19.92
N ASP A 447 -10.65 -12.39 -18.95
CA ASP A 447 -9.47 -13.23 -18.92
C ASP A 447 -9.36 -14.02 -17.62
N VAL A 448 -8.88 -13.38 -16.55
CA VAL A 448 -8.43 -14.05 -15.31
C VAL A 448 -9.55 -14.82 -14.61
N PHE A 449 -10.77 -14.26 -14.56
CA PHE A 449 -11.93 -14.86 -13.90
C PHE A 449 -13.12 -15.03 -14.85
N ARG A 450 -12.84 -15.17 -16.15
CA ARG A 450 -13.87 -15.27 -17.19
C ARG A 450 -14.94 -16.30 -16.89
N ASP A 451 -14.56 -17.48 -16.45
CA ASP A 451 -15.52 -18.55 -16.20
C ASP A 451 -16.41 -18.27 -14.99
N TYR A 452 -15.88 -17.63 -13.95
CA TYR A 452 -16.66 -17.15 -12.83
C TYR A 452 -17.56 -15.95 -13.20
N ASN A 453 -17.07 -15.05 -14.07
CA ASN A 453 -17.89 -13.95 -14.57
C ASN A 453 -19.07 -14.47 -15.42
N ASN A 454 -18.85 -15.50 -16.23
CA ASN A 454 -19.92 -16.15 -16.99
C ASN A 454 -20.96 -16.85 -16.08
N LEU A 455 -20.51 -17.41 -14.95
CA LEU A 455 -21.37 -18.06 -13.98
C LEU A 455 -22.19 -17.05 -13.14
N THR A 456 -21.56 -15.97 -12.72
CA THR A 456 -22.13 -14.98 -11.80
C THR A 456 -21.73 -13.55 -12.18
N PRO A 457 -22.19 -13.01 -13.33
CA PRO A 457 -21.75 -11.72 -13.86
C PRO A 457 -22.06 -10.54 -12.90
N ASP A 458 -23.15 -10.62 -12.17
CA ASP A 458 -23.60 -9.59 -11.24
C ASP A 458 -22.70 -9.44 -10.00
N LYS A 459 -21.81 -10.39 -9.75
CA LYS A 459 -20.82 -10.28 -8.66
C LYS A 459 -19.74 -9.27 -8.98
N PHE A 460 -19.36 -9.08 -10.24
CA PHE A 460 -18.20 -8.29 -10.64
C PHE A 460 -18.54 -6.82 -10.81
N VAL A 461 -17.85 -5.96 -10.04
CA VAL A 461 -18.02 -4.50 -10.11
C VAL A 461 -16.67 -3.82 -10.31
N SER A 462 -16.66 -2.68 -11.00
CA SER A 462 -15.48 -1.82 -11.13
C SER A 462 -15.55 -0.69 -10.14
N ILE A 463 -14.46 -0.50 -9.36
CA ILE A 463 -14.32 0.62 -8.43
C ILE A 463 -12.86 1.10 -8.51
N THR A 464 -12.63 2.17 -9.25
CA THR A 464 -11.29 2.74 -9.41
C THR A 464 -10.76 3.24 -8.07
N ASN A 465 -9.50 2.91 -7.77
CA ASN A 465 -8.81 3.35 -6.56
C ASN A 465 -8.80 4.88 -6.44
N GLY A 466 -8.48 5.36 -5.26
CA GLY A 466 -8.31 6.77 -4.95
C GLY A 466 -7.37 7.00 -3.77
N ILE A 467 -7.03 8.25 -3.57
CA ILE A 467 -6.14 8.72 -2.50
C ILE A 467 -6.84 9.73 -1.60
N THR A 468 -6.42 9.88 -0.35
CA THR A 468 -6.87 10.99 0.49
C THR A 468 -6.08 12.25 0.19
N TYR A 469 -6.76 13.30 -0.28
CA TYR A 469 -6.18 14.61 -0.57
C TYR A 469 -5.78 15.35 0.70
N ARG A 470 -6.35 14.99 1.83
CA ARG A 470 -5.98 15.53 3.15
C ARG A 470 -4.52 15.26 3.46
N ARG A 471 -4.04 14.03 3.26
CA ARG A 471 -2.62 13.71 3.43
C ARG A 471 -1.79 14.12 2.22
N TRP A 472 -2.22 13.74 0.99
CA TRP A 472 -1.36 13.79 -0.20
C TRP A 472 -1.31 15.14 -0.91
N LEU A 473 -2.22 16.06 -0.56
CA LEU A 473 -2.16 17.46 -1.03
C LEU A 473 -2.09 18.42 0.16
N ARG A 474 -3.09 18.41 1.07
CA ARG A 474 -3.18 19.44 2.10
C ARG A 474 -2.06 19.35 3.15
N LEU A 475 -1.68 18.16 3.58
CA LEU A 475 -0.58 17.95 4.53
C LEU A 475 0.78 17.95 3.84
N ALA A 476 0.92 17.28 2.70
CA ALA A 476 2.20 17.14 2.00
C ALA A 476 2.63 18.44 1.28
N ASN A 477 1.68 19.25 0.82
CA ASN A 477 1.94 20.50 0.06
C ASN A 477 1.02 21.63 0.55
N PRO A 478 1.25 22.12 1.77
CA PRO A 478 0.41 23.15 2.36
C PRO A 478 0.39 24.44 1.53
N GLU A 479 1.50 24.83 0.89
CA GLU A 479 1.57 26.03 0.07
C GLU A 479 0.67 25.93 -1.17
N LEU A 480 0.69 24.79 -1.89
CA LEU A 480 -0.22 24.58 -3.00
C LEU A 480 -1.68 24.53 -2.51
N SER A 481 -1.93 23.91 -1.38
CA SER A 481 -3.25 23.85 -0.76
C SER A 481 -3.79 25.24 -0.39
N GLU A 482 -2.93 26.13 0.10
CA GLU A 482 -3.30 27.52 0.40
C GLU A 482 -3.55 28.33 -0.89
N LEU A 483 -2.71 28.14 -1.90
CA LEU A 483 -2.88 28.77 -3.21
C LEU A 483 -4.23 28.36 -3.84
N ILE A 484 -4.55 27.07 -3.86
CA ILE A 484 -5.84 26.53 -4.32
C ILE A 484 -6.99 27.15 -3.52
N THR A 485 -6.87 27.13 -2.19
CA THR A 485 -7.91 27.64 -1.30
C THR A 485 -8.17 29.13 -1.47
N SER A 486 -7.14 29.91 -1.81
CA SER A 486 -7.25 31.36 -2.07
C SER A 486 -8.13 31.66 -3.29
N LYS A 487 -8.15 30.79 -4.29
CA LYS A 487 -8.89 30.95 -5.56
C LYS A 487 -10.29 30.32 -5.51
N ILE A 488 -10.43 29.12 -4.96
CA ILE A 488 -11.70 28.36 -5.03
C ILE A 488 -12.35 28.08 -3.65
N GLY A 489 -11.79 28.64 -2.57
CA GLY A 489 -12.27 28.44 -1.20
C GLY A 489 -11.88 27.05 -0.64
N LYS A 490 -12.07 26.82 0.65
CA LYS A 490 -11.65 25.60 1.36
C LYS A 490 -12.56 24.38 1.14
N GLY A 491 -13.65 24.53 0.42
CA GLY A 491 -14.66 23.45 0.25
C GLY A 491 -14.17 22.23 -0.50
N TRP A 492 -13.09 22.35 -1.26
CA TRP A 492 -12.46 21.26 -2.00
C TRP A 492 -11.88 20.15 -1.08
N VAL A 493 -11.54 20.47 0.16
CA VAL A 493 -10.97 19.47 1.10
C VAL A 493 -11.97 18.37 1.46
N LYS A 494 -13.27 18.69 1.49
CA LYS A 494 -14.36 17.72 1.70
C LYS A 494 -14.98 17.22 0.40
N ASP A 495 -14.84 17.98 -0.68
CA ASP A 495 -15.41 17.67 -1.99
C ASP A 495 -14.37 18.00 -3.06
N VAL A 496 -13.51 17.02 -3.31
CA VAL A 496 -12.34 17.16 -4.20
C VAL A 496 -12.74 17.45 -5.64
N SER A 497 -13.97 17.12 -6.07
CA SER A 497 -14.48 17.48 -7.42
C SER A 497 -14.43 18.98 -7.68
N LYS A 498 -14.45 19.80 -6.64
CA LYS A 498 -14.33 21.26 -6.75
C LYS A 498 -12.98 21.74 -7.25
N LEU A 499 -11.94 20.89 -7.32
CA LEU A 499 -10.66 21.26 -7.94
C LEU A 499 -10.82 21.62 -9.40
N GLU A 500 -11.83 21.10 -10.10
CA GLU A 500 -12.16 21.48 -11.48
C GLU A 500 -12.36 22.99 -11.66
N LYS A 501 -12.74 23.72 -10.60
CA LYS A 501 -12.84 25.18 -10.62
C LYS A 501 -11.49 25.89 -10.82
N LEU A 502 -10.38 25.17 -10.80
CA LEU A 502 -9.06 25.70 -11.12
C LEU A 502 -8.81 25.81 -12.63
N LEU A 503 -9.58 25.13 -13.48
CA LEU A 503 -9.38 25.15 -14.94
C LEU A 503 -9.26 26.56 -15.54
N PRO A 504 -10.10 27.57 -15.18
CA PRO A 504 -9.94 28.91 -15.69
C PRO A 504 -8.61 29.60 -15.32
N TYR A 505 -7.96 29.14 -14.24
CA TYR A 505 -6.68 29.69 -13.78
C TYR A 505 -5.48 29.04 -14.47
N ALA A 506 -5.67 28.00 -15.29
CA ALA A 506 -4.59 27.36 -16.03
C ALA A 506 -3.93 28.32 -17.05
N ASP A 507 -4.69 29.29 -17.60
CA ASP A 507 -4.22 30.33 -18.48
C ASP A 507 -3.94 31.70 -17.78
N ASP A 508 -4.17 31.78 -16.45
CA ASP A 508 -3.91 32.99 -15.65
C ASP A 508 -2.43 33.11 -15.30
N LYS A 509 -1.75 34.10 -15.87
CA LYS A 509 -0.31 34.31 -15.67
C LYS A 509 0.11 34.54 -14.22
N GLU A 510 -0.69 35.25 -13.44
CA GLU A 510 -0.39 35.47 -12.02
C GLU A 510 -0.46 34.15 -11.26
N PHE A 511 -1.49 33.34 -11.50
CA PHE A 511 -1.63 32.03 -10.87
C PHE A 511 -0.52 31.06 -11.30
N GLN A 512 -0.16 31.02 -12.58
CA GLN A 512 0.97 30.25 -13.10
C GLN A 512 2.27 30.61 -12.37
N GLN A 513 2.58 31.89 -12.16
CA GLN A 513 3.80 32.30 -11.46
C GLN A 513 3.77 31.94 -9.96
N GLN A 514 2.61 32.05 -9.32
CA GLN A 514 2.43 31.59 -7.93
C GLN A 514 2.59 30.07 -7.83
N PHE A 515 2.04 29.32 -8.77
CA PHE A 515 2.18 27.87 -8.82
C PHE A 515 3.64 27.44 -9.03
N LYS A 516 4.35 28.10 -9.97
CA LYS A 516 5.78 27.89 -10.21
C LYS A 516 6.61 28.15 -8.95
N ALA A 517 6.31 29.23 -8.22
CA ALA A 517 7.02 29.57 -6.99
C ALA A 517 6.85 28.49 -5.91
N VAL A 518 5.63 27.93 -5.77
CA VAL A 518 5.38 26.79 -4.89
C VAL A 518 6.20 25.56 -5.31
N LYS A 519 6.18 25.21 -6.60
CA LYS A 519 6.93 24.07 -7.15
C LYS A 519 8.42 24.23 -6.90
N LEU A 520 8.98 25.41 -7.21
CA LEU A 520 10.39 25.69 -7.00
C LEU A 520 10.78 25.56 -5.52
N LYS A 521 9.95 26.06 -4.59
CA LYS A 521 10.19 25.88 -3.15
C LYS A 521 10.26 24.40 -2.78
N LYS A 522 9.34 23.56 -3.25
CA LYS A 522 9.36 22.12 -2.98
C LYS A 522 10.58 21.42 -3.57
N LYS A 523 11.03 21.84 -4.73
CA LYS A 523 12.27 21.33 -5.35
C LYS A 523 13.50 21.74 -4.52
N GLN A 524 13.55 22.94 -4.01
CA GLN A 524 14.64 23.41 -3.10
C GLN A 524 14.65 22.63 -1.79
N GLU A 525 13.48 22.36 -1.19
CA GLU A 525 13.36 21.56 0.04
C GLU A 525 13.86 20.12 -0.20
N LEU A 526 13.49 19.51 -1.32
CA LEU A 526 13.95 18.16 -1.68
C LEU A 526 15.46 18.15 -2.02
N ALA A 527 15.97 19.15 -2.73
CA ALA A 527 17.39 19.26 -3.05
C ALA A 527 18.25 19.38 -1.77
N ALA A 528 17.80 20.16 -0.79
CA ALA A 528 18.47 20.27 0.50
C ALA A 528 18.47 18.92 1.25
N TYR A 529 17.35 18.20 1.23
CA TYR A 529 17.25 16.85 1.81
C TYR A 529 18.22 15.86 1.13
N ILE A 530 18.28 15.85 -0.20
CA ILE A 530 19.18 14.98 -0.96
C ILE A 530 20.63 15.31 -0.67
N LYS A 531 20.97 16.59 -0.58
CA LYS A 531 22.34 17.01 -0.21
C LYS A 531 22.74 16.53 1.19
N GLU A 532 21.82 16.66 2.16
CA GLU A 532 22.07 16.25 3.55
C GLU A 532 22.21 14.73 3.68
N HIS A 533 21.38 13.95 3.00
CA HIS A 533 21.29 12.50 3.23
C HIS A 533 22.06 11.67 2.20
N ASN A 534 22.17 12.14 0.96
CA ASN A 534 22.87 11.44 -0.12
C ASN A 534 24.23 12.09 -0.49
N GLY A 535 24.53 13.30 0.01
CA GLY A 535 25.73 14.04 -0.34
C GLY A 535 25.78 14.53 -1.79
N ILE A 536 24.67 14.53 -2.51
CA ILE A 536 24.57 14.89 -3.93
C ILE A 536 23.97 16.30 -4.06
N ASP A 537 24.70 17.20 -4.75
CA ASP A 537 24.18 18.49 -5.15
C ASP A 537 23.36 18.35 -6.43
N ILE A 538 22.09 18.77 -6.39
CA ILE A 538 21.21 18.82 -7.55
C ILE A 538 20.68 20.22 -7.76
N ASP A 539 20.47 20.60 -9.03
CA ASP A 539 19.92 21.92 -9.39
C ASP A 539 18.38 21.91 -9.27
N PRO A 540 17.77 22.71 -8.38
CA PRO A 540 16.33 22.86 -8.30
C PRO A 540 15.69 23.41 -9.60
N GLY A 541 16.49 24.01 -10.49
CA GLY A 541 16.05 24.43 -11.83
C GLY A 541 15.90 23.29 -12.83
N SER A 542 16.54 22.13 -12.61
CA SER A 542 16.45 20.97 -13.50
C SER A 542 15.07 20.33 -13.46
N ILE A 543 14.71 19.55 -14.49
CA ILE A 543 13.51 18.72 -14.45
C ILE A 543 13.70 17.62 -13.38
N PHE A 544 12.82 17.57 -12.38
CA PHE A 544 12.78 16.46 -11.41
C PHE A 544 11.88 15.35 -11.94
N ASP A 545 12.53 14.31 -12.46
CA ASP A 545 11.92 13.12 -13.02
C ASP A 545 11.92 12.01 -11.97
N VAL A 546 10.75 11.54 -11.56
CA VAL A 546 10.61 10.76 -10.34
C VAL A 546 9.96 9.41 -10.59
N GLN A 547 10.69 8.34 -10.23
CA GLN A 547 10.18 6.98 -10.19
C GLN A 547 10.32 6.39 -8.78
N VAL A 548 9.35 6.63 -7.92
CA VAL A 548 9.34 6.14 -6.54
C VAL A 548 8.19 5.17 -6.33
N LYS A 549 8.53 3.90 -6.27
CA LYS A 549 7.62 2.77 -6.11
C LYS A 549 8.40 1.51 -5.76
N ARG A 550 7.71 0.46 -5.23
CA ARG A 550 8.32 -0.86 -5.03
C ARG A 550 9.06 -1.31 -6.30
N LEU A 551 10.26 -1.88 -6.14
CA LEU A 551 11.01 -2.39 -7.28
C LEU A 551 10.44 -3.75 -7.70
N HIS A 552 10.07 -3.82 -8.97
CA HIS A 552 9.64 -5.04 -9.63
C HIS A 552 9.89 -4.89 -11.13
N GLU A 553 10.27 -5.97 -11.82
CA GLU A 553 10.63 -5.92 -13.25
C GLU A 553 9.50 -5.35 -14.11
N TYR A 554 8.21 -5.69 -13.84
CA TYR A 554 7.08 -5.17 -14.63
C TYR A 554 6.87 -3.64 -14.49
N LYS A 555 7.38 -3.02 -13.39
CA LYS A 555 7.33 -1.55 -13.20
C LYS A 555 8.40 -0.82 -13.99
N ARG A 556 9.32 -1.57 -14.56
CA ARG A 556 10.32 -1.17 -15.55
C ARG A 556 11.27 -0.06 -15.12
N GLN A 557 11.70 -0.04 -13.85
CA GLN A 557 12.82 0.83 -13.45
C GLN A 557 14.05 0.59 -14.34
N LEU A 558 14.23 -0.64 -14.83
CA LEU A 558 15.29 -0.97 -15.80
C LEU A 558 15.15 -0.17 -17.10
N LEU A 559 13.94 0.01 -17.64
CA LEU A 559 13.71 0.83 -18.84
C LEU A 559 14.18 2.28 -18.62
N ASN A 560 13.85 2.84 -17.46
CA ASN A 560 14.28 4.19 -17.10
C ASN A 560 15.82 4.30 -17.01
N VAL A 561 16.49 3.34 -16.37
CA VAL A 561 17.97 3.32 -16.29
C VAL A 561 18.62 3.19 -17.66
N LEU A 562 18.08 2.36 -18.54
CA LEU A 562 18.59 2.25 -19.92
C LEU A 562 18.41 3.57 -20.69
N HIS A 563 17.32 4.29 -20.50
CA HIS A 563 17.15 5.63 -21.05
C HIS A 563 18.18 6.62 -20.50
N ILE A 564 18.48 6.58 -19.21
CA ILE A 564 19.52 7.40 -18.59
C ILE A 564 20.90 7.10 -19.24
N LEU A 565 21.23 5.84 -19.48
CA LEU A 565 22.44 5.44 -20.20
C LEU A 565 22.45 5.92 -21.65
N TYR A 566 21.32 5.93 -22.32
CA TYR A 566 21.15 6.52 -23.65
C TYR A 566 21.46 8.02 -23.63
N LEU A 567 20.90 8.78 -22.69
CA LEU A 567 21.19 10.22 -22.54
C LEU A 567 22.66 10.48 -22.24
N TYR A 568 23.27 9.68 -21.34
CA TYR A 568 24.70 9.73 -21.05
C TYR A 568 25.53 9.55 -22.32
N ASN A 569 25.24 8.52 -23.11
CA ASN A 569 25.92 8.27 -24.37
C ASN A 569 25.77 9.43 -25.38
N LYS A 570 24.58 10.00 -25.49
CA LYS A 570 24.34 11.15 -26.39
C LYS A 570 25.16 12.36 -25.96
N LEU A 571 25.15 12.70 -24.67
CA LEU A 571 25.95 13.82 -24.14
C LEU A 571 27.46 13.64 -24.34
N LYS A 572 27.98 12.39 -24.27
CA LYS A 572 29.41 12.12 -24.47
C LYS A 572 29.84 12.10 -25.93
N THR A 573 28.95 11.71 -26.84
CA THR A 573 29.37 11.39 -28.23
C THR A 573 28.82 12.35 -29.29
N ASP A 574 27.71 13.04 -29.00
CA ASP A 574 27.05 13.97 -29.95
C ASP A 574 27.10 15.40 -29.40
N LYS A 575 28.03 16.20 -29.91
CA LYS A 575 28.18 17.60 -29.51
C LYS A 575 26.99 18.50 -29.90
N SER A 576 26.13 18.03 -30.78
CA SER A 576 24.91 18.77 -31.19
C SER A 576 23.71 18.44 -30.32
N PHE A 577 23.81 17.39 -29.49
CA PHE A 577 22.74 16.99 -28.62
C PHE A 577 22.58 17.97 -27.46
N ASP A 578 21.40 18.56 -27.36
CA ASP A 578 21.04 19.45 -26.26
C ASP A 578 19.80 18.93 -25.55
N MET A 579 19.84 18.89 -24.23
CA MET A 579 18.72 18.57 -23.35
C MET A 579 18.63 19.61 -22.22
N TYR A 580 17.42 19.80 -21.72
CA TYR A 580 17.25 20.59 -20.51
C TYR A 580 17.88 19.85 -19.32
N PRO A 581 18.49 20.55 -18.32
CA PRO A 581 19.05 19.87 -17.15
C PRO A 581 18.01 18.96 -16.49
N HIS A 582 18.39 17.72 -16.24
CA HIS A 582 17.50 16.64 -15.80
C HIS A 582 18.05 15.94 -14.55
N THR A 583 17.22 15.75 -13.56
CA THR A 583 17.56 14.98 -12.35
C THR A 583 16.57 13.84 -12.20
N PHE A 584 17.06 12.60 -12.43
CA PHE A 584 16.29 11.38 -12.21
C PHE A 584 16.36 10.98 -10.75
N ILE A 585 15.21 10.80 -10.11
CA ILE A 585 15.08 10.48 -8.69
C ILE A 585 14.36 9.15 -8.51
N PHE A 586 15.08 8.17 -7.97
CA PHE A 586 14.57 6.85 -7.65
C PHE A 586 14.38 6.69 -6.13
N GLY A 587 13.42 5.86 -5.76
CA GLY A 587 13.24 5.37 -4.41
C GLY A 587 12.44 4.07 -4.47
N ALA A 588 13.03 2.97 -4.03
CA ALA A 588 12.44 1.66 -4.19
C ALA A 588 12.96 0.67 -3.14
N LYS A 589 12.08 -0.21 -2.66
CA LYS A 589 12.45 -1.40 -1.90
C LYS A 589 12.18 -2.64 -2.75
N ALA A 590 13.16 -3.54 -2.86
CA ALA A 590 12.99 -4.86 -3.44
C ALA A 590 12.63 -5.88 -2.35
N SER A 591 11.84 -6.90 -2.69
CA SER A 591 11.62 -8.02 -1.77
C SER A 591 12.97 -8.71 -1.47
N PRO A 592 13.22 -9.17 -0.22
CA PRO A 592 14.53 -9.70 0.18
C PRO A 592 15.04 -10.83 -0.72
N GLY A 593 14.18 -11.77 -1.10
CA GLY A 593 14.53 -12.91 -1.97
C GLY A 593 14.50 -12.61 -3.47
N TYR A 594 14.24 -11.35 -3.91
CA TYR A 594 14.14 -11.01 -5.33
C TYR A 594 15.50 -10.49 -5.86
N ALA A 595 16.39 -11.42 -6.16
CA ALA A 595 17.80 -11.12 -6.56
C ALA A 595 17.88 -10.13 -7.73
N ARG A 596 17.10 -10.34 -8.80
CA ARG A 596 17.13 -9.45 -9.99
C ARG A 596 16.65 -8.04 -9.68
N ALA A 597 15.63 -7.90 -8.84
CA ALA A 597 15.19 -6.59 -8.37
C ALA A 597 16.29 -5.87 -7.56
N LYS A 598 17.01 -6.59 -6.70
CA LYS A 598 18.15 -6.05 -5.96
C LYS A 598 19.29 -5.66 -6.89
N LEU A 599 19.55 -6.45 -7.94
CA LEU A 599 20.54 -6.13 -8.96
C LEU A 599 20.19 -4.84 -9.75
N ILE A 600 18.89 -4.58 -9.99
CA ILE A 600 18.45 -3.33 -10.62
C ILE A 600 18.71 -2.13 -9.69
N ILE A 601 18.51 -2.26 -8.37
CA ILE A 601 18.89 -1.20 -7.41
C ILE A 601 20.38 -0.93 -7.49
N LYS A 602 21.19 -1.96 -7.51
CA LYS A 602 22.65 -1.84 -7.66
C LYS A 602 23.02 -1.12 -8.95
N LEU A 603 22.39 -1.48 -10.07
CA LEU A 603 22.60 -0.81 -11.37
C LEU A 603 22.28 0.68 -11.29
N ILE A 604 21.13 1.06 -10.71
CA ILE A 604 20.76 2.47 -10.54
C ILE A 604 21.83 3.22 -9.74
N CYS A 605 22.33 2.63 -8.65
CA CYS A 605 23.34 3.25 -7.79
C CYS A 605 24.70 3.39 -8.49
N ASP A 606 25.13 2.38 -9.27
CA ASP A 606 26.39 2.43 -10.01
C ASP A 606 26.32 3.43 -11.17
N VAL A 607 25.19 3.48 -11.89
CA VAL A 607 24.94 4.49 -12.94
C VAL A 607 24.91 5.90 -12.32
N ALA A 608 24.27 6.07 -11.16
CA ALA A 608 24.29 7.34 -10.43
C ALA A 608 25.72 7.77 -10.06
N LYS A 609 26.53 6.85 -9.54
CA LYS A 609 27.95 7.10 -9.22
C LYS A 609 28.76 7.49 -10.45
N MET A 610 28.59 6.80 -11.56
CA MET A 610 29.28 7.08 -12.83
C MET A 610 28.92 8.47 -13.35
N ILE A 611 27.64 8.78 -13.50
CA ILE A 611 27.14 10.01 -14.10
C ILE A 611 27.42 11.24 -13.22
N ASN A 612 27.14 11.14 -11.93
CA ASN A 612 27.29 12.29 -11.02
C ASN A 612 28.73 12.75 -10.85
N ASN A 613 29.72 11.86 -11.10
CA ASN A 613 31.14 12.17 -11.04
C ASN A 613 31.79 12.49 -12.41
N ASP A 614 31.04 12.39 -13.51
CA ASP A 614 31.56 12.74 -14.84
C ASP A 614 31.33 14.24 -15.14
N PRO A 615 32.43 15.05 -15.17
CA PRO A 615 32.34 16.50 -15.35
C PRO A 615 31.78 16.92 -16.72
N ASP A 616 31.83 16.05 -17.72
CA ASP A 616 31.32 16.35 -19.06
C ASP A 616 29.80 16.34 -19.14
N VAL A 617 29.13 15.63 -18.23
CA VAL A 617 27.66 15.41 -18.27
C VAL A 617 26.92 15.87 -17.00
N ASN A 618 27.58 15.93 -15.85
CA ASN A 618 26.94 16.14 -14.55
C ASN A 618 26.30 17.51 -14.36
N SER A 619 26.52 18.46 -15.24
CA SER A 619 25.79 19.74 -15.29
C SER A 619 24.41 19.62 -15.98
N LYS A 620 24.21 18.60 -16.79
CA LYS A 620 22.97 18.35 -17.55
C LYS A 620 22.18 17.15 -17.02
N LEU A 621 22.87 16.16 -16.47
CA LEU A 621 22.29 14.89 -16.07
C LEU A 621 22.72 14.52 -14.64
N LYS A 622 21.76 14.27 -13.77
CA LYS A 622 21.95 13.78 -12.40
C LYS A 622 21.06 12.58 -12.13
N VAL A 623 21.53 11.66 -11.32
CA VAL A 623 20.78 10.49 -10.88
C VAL A 623 20.89 10.35 -9.36
N VAL A 624 19.77 10.15 -8.69
CA VAL A 624 19.70 10.00 -7.23
C VAL A 624 18.86 8.78 -6.88
N PHE A 625 19.38 7.92 -6.01
CA PHE A 625 18.61 6.88 -5.35
C PHE A 625 18.41 7.26 -3.88
N ILE A 626 17.14 7.48 -3.48
CA ILE A 626 16.79 7.81 -2.09
C ILE A 626 16.45 6.51 -1.38
N GLU A 627 17.24 6.14 -0.38
CA GLU A 627 17.06 4.91 0.39
C GLU A 627 15.82 4.96 1.30
N ASN A 628 15.36 3.80 1.71
CA ASN A 628 14.29 3.61 2.68
C ASN A 628 12.98 4.35 2.35
N TYR A 629 12.59 4.35 1.07
CA TYR A 629 11.35 5.00 0.61
C TYR A 629 10.14 4.55 1.44
N GLY A 630 9.39 5.51 1.94
CA GLY A 630 8.20 5.33 2.77
C GLY A 630 7.27 6.54 2.67
N VAL A 631 6.22 6.60 3.51
CA VAL A 631 5.20 7.66 3.44
C VAL A 631 5.78 9.04 3.71
N SER A 632 6.63 9.18 4.73
CA SER A 632 7.24 10.46 5.09
C SER A 632 8.12 11.03 3.98
N LEU A 633 8.91 10.16 3.31
CA LEU A 633 9.70 10.56 2.14
C LEU A 633 8.83 10.87 0.93
N ALA A 634 7.79 10.09 0.69
CA ALA A 634 6.85 10.35 -0.39
C ALA A 634 6.20 11.73 -0.27
N GLN A 635 5.87 12.19 0.95
CA GLN A 635 5.32 13.52 1.20
C GLN A 635 6.29 14.67 0.87
N LYS A 636 7.61 14.41 0.87
CA LYS A 636 8.64 15.37 0.44
C LYS A 636 8.92 15.30 -1.08
N ILE A 637 8.97 14.10 -1.63
CA ILE A 637 9.33 13.85 -3.03
C ILE A 637 8.21 14.26 -3.99
N ILE A 638 6.98 13.83 -3.72
CA ILE A 638 5.86 13.99 -4.65
C ILE A 638 5.55 15.46 -4.98
N PRO A 639 5.51 16.41 -4.00
CA PRO A 639 5.29 17.82 -4.31
C PRO A 639 6.37 18.46 -5.19
N ALA A 640 7.60 17.94 -5.15
CA ALA A 640 8.74 18.46 -5.89
C ALA A 640 8.85 17.94 -7.33
N ALA A 641 8.13 16.88 -7.68
CA ALA A 641 8.22 16.24 -8.99
C ALA A 641 7.65 17.11 -10.12
N GLU A 642 8.34 17.11 -11.26
CA GLU A 642 7.85 17.65 -12.54
C GLU A 642 7.30 16.53 -13.42
N ILE A 643 8.00 15.41 -13.48
CA ILE A 643 7.63 14.21 -14.23
C ILE A 643 7.41 13.05 -13.25
N SER A 644 6.34 12.31 -13.52
CA SER A 644 5.95 11.11 -12.79
C SER A 644 6.04 9.90 -13.70
N GLU A 645 6.96 8.97 -13.38
CA GLU A 645 7.20 7.76 -14.14
C GLU A 645 6.22 6.63 -13.79
N GLN A 646 5.29 6.37 -14.71
CA GLN A 646 4.23 5.37 -14.58
C GLN A 646 4.26 4.39 -15.75
N ILE A 647 5.43 3.76 -15.92
CA ILE A 647 5.88 3.06 -17.13
C ILE A 647 5.78 1.53 -17.03
N SER A 648 4.85 0.99 -16.26
CA SER A 648 4.60 -0.45 -16.20
C SER A 648 4.34 -1.04 -17.59
N THR A 649 4.69 -2.32 -17.79
CA THR A 649 4.26 -3.05 -18.98
C THR A 649 2.74 -3.08 -19.02
N ALA A 650 2.14 -2.69 -20.15
CA ALA A 650 0.69 -2.59 -20.27
C ALA A 650 -0.02 -3.92 -19.95
N GLY A 651 -1.06 -3.84 -19.13
CA GLY A 651 -1.81 -5.00 -18.63
C GLY A 651 -1.16 -5.69 -17.42
N LYS A 652 -0.23 -5.03 -16.69
CA LYS A 652 0.44 -5.61 -15.52
C LYS A 652 0.18 -4.84 -14.22
N GLU A 653 -0.04 -3.54 -14.26
CA GLU A 653 -0.40 -2.73 -13.10
C GLU A 653 -1.93 -2.64 -12.98
N ALA A 654 -2.50 -3.20 -11.91
CA ALA A 654 -3.95 -3.21 -11.72
C ALA A 654 -4.58 -1.80 -11.63
N SER A 655 -3.91 -0.87 -11.00
CA SER A 655 -4.35 0.52 -10.87
C SER A 655 -3.15 1.48 -10.75
N GLY A 656 -2.29 1.27 -9.76
CA GLY A 656 -1.40 2.30 -9.26
C GLY A 656 -2.17 3.33 -8.42
N THR A 657 -1.46 3.96 -7.48
CA THR A 657 -1.96 5.12 -6.70
C THR A 657 -0.91 6.21 -6.58
N GLY A 658 0.34 5.91 -6.91
CA GLY A 658 1.42 6.90 -7.02
C GLY A 658 1.09 7.96 -8.06
N ASN A 659 0.66 7.53 -9.25
CA ASN A 659 0.22 8.39 -10.35
C ASN A 659 -0.80 9.46 -9.89
N MET A 660 -1.80 9.08 -9.10
CA MET A 660 -2.84 9.98 -8.58
C MET A 660 -2.27 11.06 -7.65
N LYS A 661 -1.28 10.70 -6.81
CA LYS A 661 -0.61 11.63 -5.88
C LYS A 661 0.23 12.65 -6.63
N PHE A 662 0.97 12.23 -7.65
CA PHE A 662 1.76 13.09 -8.52
C PHE A 662 0.87 14.04 -9.29
N MET A 663 -0.20 13.54 -9.91
CA MET A 663 -1.20 14.34 -10.62
C MET A 663 -1.81 15.43 -9.71
N ALA A 664 -2.19 15.08 -8.49
CA ALA A 664 -2.74 16.01 -7.51
C ALA A 664 -1.76 17.11 -7.08
N ASN A 665 -0.46 16.90 -7.27
CA ASN A 665 0.61 17.86 -6.99
C ASN A 665 1.20 18.51 -8.26
N GLY A 666 0.57 18.32 -9.42
CA GLY A 666 0.90 18.97 -10.67
C GLY A 666 2.16 18.44 -11.36
N ALA A 667 2.55 17.19 -11.11
CA ALA A 667 3.52 16.49 -11.94
C ALA A 667 2.83 15.92 -13.17
N LEU A 668 3.48 15.99 -14.33
CA LEU A 668 2.97 15.39 -15.56
C LEU A 668 3.41 13.92 -15.64
N THR A 669 2.51 13.06 -16.04
CA THR A 669 2.80 11.63 -16.13
C THR A 669 3.41 11.28 -17.49
N ILE A 670 4.57 10.62 -17.47
CA ILE A 670 5.04 9.77 -18.58
C ILE A 670 4.59 8.35 -18.22
N GLY A 671 3.82 7.70 -19.10
CA GLY A 671 3.26 6.40 -18.75
C GLY A 671 2.76 5.62 -19.96
N THR A 672 2.44 4.35 -19.68
CA THR A 672 1.73 3.46 -20.59
C THR A 672 0.24 3.50 -20.33
N LEU A 673 -0.57 3.02 -21.27
CA LEU A 673 -2.01 2.80 -21.07
C LEU A 673 -2.23 1.55 -20.24
N ASP A 674 -1.95 1.66 -18.93
CA ASP A 674 -2.05 0.59 -17.94
C ASP A 674 -2.65 1.13 -16.64
N GLY A 675 -3.39 0.28 -15.93
CA GLY A 675 -4.04 0.63 -14.68
C GLY A 675 -4.85 1.93 -14.76
N ALA A 676 -4.74 2.77 -13.73
CA ALA A 676 -5.46 4.04 -13.66
C ALA A 676 -4.89 5.15 -14.58
N ASN A 677 -3.79 4.92 -15.30
CA ASN A 677 -3.32 5.87 -16.32
C ASN A 677 -4.34 6.03 -17.44
N VAL A 678 -5.17 5.03 -17.69
CA VAL A 678 -6.27 5.09 -18.68
C VAL A 678 -7.27 6.15 -18.26
N GLU A 679 -7.79 6.07 -17.05
CA GLU A 679 -8.73 7.05 -16.50
C GLU A 679 -8.09 8.44 -16.31
N MET A 680 -6.77 8.50 -15.99
CA MET A 680 -6.06 9.79 -15.94
C MET A 680 -6.07 10.48 -17.29
N ARG A 681 -5.75 9.75 -18.38
CA ARG A 681 -5.81 10.26 -19.75
C ARG A 681 -7.21 10.74 -20.11
N GLU A 682 -8.25 9.98 -19.72
CA GLU A 682 -9.65 10.37 -19.93
C GLU A 682 -10.00 11.68 -19.19
N CYS A 683 -9.48 11.87 -17.98
CA CYS A 683 -9.72 13.07 -17.20
C CYS A 683 -9.04 14.31 -17.77
N VAL A 684 -7.78 14.22 -18.21
CA VAL A 684 -6.97 15.38 -18.59
C VAL A 684 -6.91 15.62 -20.09
N GLY A 685 -7.25 14.62 -20.92
CA GLY A 685 -7.07 14.65 -22.38
C GLY A 685 -5.62 14.35 -22.81
N ASP A 686 -5.45 13.99 -24.09
CA ASP A 686 -4.17 13.54 -24.66
C ASP A 686 -3.05 14.59 -24.55
N ASP A 687 -3.40 15.86 -24.60
CA ASP A 687 -2.43 16.96 -24.58
C ASP A 687 -1.78 17.18 -23.20
N ASN A 688 -2.34 16.62 -22.12
CA ASN A 688 -1.91 16.90 -20.75
C ASN A 688 -1.27 15.68 -20.04
N ILE A 689 -0.92 14.65 -20.79
CA ILE A 689 -0.25 13.43 -20.33
C ILE A 689 0.64 12.89 -21.45
N PHE A 690 1.75 12.28 -21.12
CA PHE A 690 2.71 11.73 -22.09
C PHE A 690 2.55 10.20 -22.14
N ILE A 691 1.81 9.69 -23.13
CA ILE A 691 1.56 8.25 -23.30
C ILE A 691 2.48 7.68 -24.35
N PHE A 692 3.08 6.52 -24.07
CA PHE A 692 3.97 5.79 -24.96
C PHE A 692 3.75 4.28 -24.89
N GLY A 693 4.41 3.56 -25.80
CA GLY A 693 4.57 2.12 -25.78
C GLY A 693 3.32 1.32 -26.17
N MET A 694 3.49 0.00 -26.11
CA MET A 694 2.46 -0.94 -26.50
C MET A 694 1.24 -0.91 -25.58
N LYS A 695 0.08 -1.21 -26.16
CA LYS A 695 -1.17 -1.45 -25.41
C LYS A 695 -1.29 -2.93 -25.00
N THR A 696 -2.17 -3.23 -24.06
CA THR A 696 -2.38 -4.60 -23.55
C THR A 696 -2.59 -5.65 -24.65
N PRO A 697 -3.41 -5.44 -25.70
CA PRO A 697 -3.55 -6.42 -26.77
C PRO A 697 -2.24 -6.65 -27.55
N GLU A 698 -1.44 -5.61 -27.74
CA GLU A 698 -0.15 -5.70 -28.43
C GLU A 698 0.86 -6.46 -27.59
N VAL A 699 0.93 -6.20 -26.30
CA VAL A 699 1.76 -6.96 -25.34
C VAL A 699 1.37 -8.44 -25.33
N ASN A 700 0.09 -8.76 -25.28
CA ASN A 700 -0.40 -10.15 -25.33
C ASN A 700 -0.02 -10.84 -26.63
N ARG A 701 -0.08 -10.13 -27.75
CA ARG A 701 0.33 -10.64 -29.06
C ARG A 701 1.84 -10.94 -29.11
N GLU A 702 2.67 -10.02 -28.58
CA GLU A 702 4.12 -10.25 -28.48
C GLU A 702 4.45 -11.45 -27.56
N ILE A 703 3.74 -11.58 -26.43
CA ILE A 703 3.90 -12.76 -25.56
C ILE A 703 3.55 -14.05 -26.29
N GLN A 704 2.52 -14.03 -27.15
CA GLN A 704 2.05 -15.21 -27.86
C GLN A 704 2.93 -15.57 -29.07
N PHE A 705 3.32 -14.59 -29.89
CA PHE A 705 3.92 -14.81 -31.21
C PHE A 705 5.37 -14.37 -31.32
N ASN A 706 5.88 -13.52 -30.43
CA ASN A 706 7.24 -12.97 -30.44
C ASN A 706 7.64 -12.37 -31.80
N GLU A 707 6.73 -11.57 -32.41
CA GLU A 707 6.87 -10.99 -33.77
C GLU A 707 8.06 -10.02 -33.83
N ASN A 708 8.28 -9.22 -32.79
CA ASN A 708 9.38 -8.26 -32.68
C ASN A 708 10.35 -8.71 -31.56
N SER A 709 11.17 -9.71 -31.87
CA SER A 709 12.12 -10.21 -30.85
C SER A 709 13.11 -9.13 -30.42
N SER A 710 13.42 -9.09 -29.14
CA SER A 710 14.41 -8.15 -28.59
C SER A 710 15.80 -8.35 -29.20
N GLU A 711 16.17 -9.57 -29.58
CA GLU A 711 17.40 -9.90 -30.30
C GLU A 711 17.41 -9.24 -31.69
N SER A 712 16.27 -9.23 -32.40
CA SER A 712 16.16 -8.54 -33.69
C SER A 712 16.35 -7.03 -33.56
N ILE A 713 15.73 -6.41 -32.51
CA ILE A 713 15.89 -5.00 -32.24
C ILE A 713 17.36 -4.70 -31.88
N TYR A 714 17.96 -5.50 -31.00
CA TYR A 714 19.37 -5.36 -30.62
C TYR A 714 20.30 -5.44 -31.85
N THR A 715 20.08 -6.33 -32.78
CA THR A 715 20.93 -6.49 -33.97
C THR A 715 20.73 -5.37 -34.99
N SER A 716 19.52 -4.87 -35.15
CA SER A 716 19.17 -3.86 -36.16
C SER A 716 19.34 -2.42 -35.69
N ASN A 717 19.20 -2.14 -34.37
CA ASN A 717 19.30 -0.79 -33.82
C ASN A 717 20.63 -0.56 -33.08
N ALA A 718 21.51 0.22 -33.68
CA ALA A 718 22.86 0.48 -33.14
C ALA A 718 22.82 1.27 -31.81
N GLU A 719 21.83 2.11 -31.57
CA GLU A 719 21.67 2.87 -30.32
C GLU A 719 21.22 1.97 -29.16
N VAL A 720 20.22 1.12 -29.43
CA VAL A 720 19.78 0.10 -28.47
C VAL A 720 20.92 -0.84 -28.10
N ARG A 721 21.65 -1.35 -29.12
CA ARG A 721 22.80 -2.23 -28.91
C ARG A 721 23.85 -1.56 -28.01
N LYS A 722 24.21 -0.32 -28.32
CA LYS A 722 25.22 0.41 -27.55
C LYS A 722 24.84 0.56 -26.07
N VAL A 723 23.57 0.85 -25.79
CA VAL A 723 23.06 0.99 -24.41
C VAL A 723 23.09 -0.36 -23.69
N LEU A 724 22.66 -1.43 -24.35
CA LEU A 724 22.65 -2.76 -23.75
C LEU A 724 24.06 -3.33 -23.52
N ASP A 725 24.99 -3.07 -24.45
CA ASP A 725 26.37 -3.49 -24.32
C ASP A 725 27.08 -2.85 -23.12
N MET A 726 26.66 -1.63 -22.69
CA MET A 726 27.19 -0.99 -21.48
C MET A 726 26.97 -1.82 -20.22
N LEU A 727 26.00 -2.71 -20.20
CA LEU A 727 25.76 -3.61 -19.07
C LEU A 727 26.88 -4.64 -18.89
N ILE A 728 27.65 -4.94 -19.97
CA ILE A 728 28.64 -6.04 -20.00
C ILE A 728 30.01 -5.65 -20.49
N ASP A 729 30.24 -4.38 -20.93
CA ASP A 729 31.50 -3.94 -21.50
C ASP A 729 32.46 -3.29 -20.47
N GLY A 730 32.04 -3.20 -19.21
CA GLY A 730 32.78 -2.57 -18.13
C GLY A 730 32.60 -1.06 -18.00
N THR A 731 31.79 -0.42 -18.84
CA THR A 731 31.52 1.02 -18.74
C THR A 731 30.92 1.41 -17.39
N ILE A 732 29.95 0.65 -16.88
CA ILE A 732 29.27 0.92 -15.59
C ILE A 732 30.12 0.39 -14.42
N CYS A 733 30.66 -0.81 -14.53
CA CYS A 733 31.44 -1.46 -13.49
C CYS A 733 32.79 -1.97 -14.05
N PRO A 734 33.81 -1.12 -14.13
CA PRO A 734 35.10 -1.51 -14.70
C PRO A 734 35.80 -2.66 -13.95
N SER A 735 35.55 -2.79 -12.65
CA SER A 735 36.13 -3.85 -11.81
C SER A 735 35.47 -5.22 -11.99
N ASP A 736 34.25 -5.25 -12.51
CA ASP A 736 33.45 -6.47 -12.76
C ASP A 736 32.56 -6.27 -13.98
N PRO A 737 33.08 -6.38 -15.21
CA PRO A 737 32.26 -6.20 -16.42
C PRO A 737 31.08 -7.17 -16.54
N ALA A 738 31.12 -8.31 -15.87
CA ALA A 738 30.06 -9.31 -15.89
C ALA A 738 28.93 -9.05 -14.87
N LYS A 739 29.07 -8.02 -14.05
CA LYS A 739 28.13 -7.73 -12.92
C LYS A 739 26.67 -7.73 -13.34
N TYR A 740 26.37 -7.18 -14.50
CA TYR A 740 24.99 -7.03 -15.01
C TYR A 740 24.67 -7.99 -16.15
N GLN A 741 25.45 -9.05 -16.33
CA GLN A 741 25.24 -10.05 -17.39
C GLN A 741 23.87 -10.73 -17.29
N ASP A 742 23.35 -10.96 -16.09
CA ASP A 742 22.00 -11.52 -15.89
C ASP A 742 20.93 -10.61 -16.50
N LEU A 743 21.00 -9.30 -16.27
CA LEU A 743 20.06 -8.34 -16.86
C LEU A 743 20.17 -8.30 -18.39
N TYR A 744 21.39 -8.26 -18.91
CA TYR A 744 21.63 -8.31 -20.36
C TYR A 744 21.06 -9.59 -20.98
N HIS A 745 21.36 -10.73 -20.36
CA HIS A 745 20.90 -12.02 -20.84
C HIS A 745 19.38 -12.12 -20.88
N THR A 746 18.68 -11.67 -19.85
CA THR A 746 17.20 -11.71 -19.81
C THR A 746 16.55 -10.81 -20.85
N LEU A 747 17.20 -9.72 -21.23
CA LEU A 747 16.71 -8.80 -22.25
C LEU A 747 16.90 -9.35 -23.67
N ILE A 748 17.97 -10.08 -23.95
CA ILE A 748 18.34 -10.51 -25.31
C ILE A 748 18.01 -11.98 -25.57
N PHE A 749 18.39 -12.87 -24.64
CA PHE A 749 18.26 -14.33 -24.83
C PHE A 749 17.11 -14.92 -24.03
N GLY A 750 16.81 -14.31 -22.90
CA GLY A 750 15.70 -14.68 -22.01
C GLY A 750 15.96 -15.90 -21.14
N ASP A 751 15.11 -16.05 -20.14
CA ASP A 751 15.02 -17.24 -19.31
C ASP A 751 14.03 -18.22 -19.94
N HIS A 752 14.41 -19.52 -20.04
CA HIS A 752 13.54 -20.57 -20.60
C HIS A 752 12.98 -20.26 -22.00
N GLY A 753 13.77 -19.57 -22.83
CA GLY A 753 13.43 -19.28 -24.23
C GLY A 753 12.54 -18.07 -24.47
N ARG A 754 12.34 -17.22 -23.46
CA ARG A 754 11.61 -15.97 -23.60
C ARG A 754 12.46 -14.79 -23.14
N ALA A 755 12.86 -13.94 -24.09
CA ALA A 755 13.56 -12.71 -23.82
C ALA A 755 12.61 -11.53 -23.62
N ASP A 756 13.03 -10.54 -22.80
CA ASP A 756 12.34 -9.27 -22.63
C ASP A 756 10.86 -9.41 -22.27
N VAL A 757 10.58 -10.25 -21.29
CA VAL A 757 9.21 -10.60 -20.85
C VAL A 757 8.36 -9.38 -20.51
N TYR A 758 9.01 -8.29 -20.06
CA TYR A 758 8.35 -7.04 -19.69
C TYR A 758 8.49 -5.94 -20.75
N MET A 759 8.85 -6.28 -21.99
CA MET A 759 8.86 -5.36 -23.14
C MET A 759 9.76 -4.12 -22.93
N VAL A 760 10.88 -4.28 -22.26
CA VAL A 760 11.82 -3.20 -21.96
C VAL A 760 12.54 -2.74 -23.24
N VAL A 761 13.06 -3.68 -24.03
CA VAL A 761 13.76 -3.40 -25.29
C VAL A 761 12.75 -2.96 -26.37
N ARG A 762 11.57 -3.60 -26.41
CA ARG A 762 10.52 -3.32 -27.39
C ARG A 762 9.93 -1.92 -27.26
N ASP A 763 9.75 -1.41 -26.03
CA ASP A 763 9.20 -0.08 -25.79
C ASP A 763 10.28 1.02 -25.68
N PHE A 764 11.57 0.67 -25.76
CA PHE A 764 12.70 1.57 -25.48
C PHE A 764 12.70 2.81 -26.39
N GLU A 765 12.53 2.62 -27.68
CA GLU A 765 12.55 3.72 -28.66
C GLU A 765 11.39 4.71 -28.45
N ALA A 766 10.20 4.16 -28.22
CA ALA A 766 9.01 4.96 -27.91
C ALA A 766 9.17 5.74 -26.60
N TYR A 767 9.84 5.15 -25.62
CA TYR A 767 10.14 5.79 -24.34
C TYR A 767 11.16 6.93 -24.48
N CYS A 768 12.23 6.72 -25.27
CA CYS A 768 13.19 7.79 -25.58
C CYS A 768 12.52 8.96 -26.34
N GLU A 769 11.60 8.67 -27.26
CA GLU A 769 10.89 9.70 -28.02
C GLU A 769 9.96 10.52 -27.14
N ILE A 770 9.16 9.89 -26.24
CA ILE A 770 8.25 10.63 -25.39
C ILE A 770 9.01 11.55 -24.41
N HIS A 771 10.19 11.15 -23.95
CA HIS A 771 11.06 12.01 -23.14
C HIS A 771 11.57 13.22 -23.93
N ARG A 772 11.90 13.07 -25.23
CA ARG A 772 12.26 14.20 -26.09
C ARG A 772 11.09 15.19 -26.25
N VAL A 773 9.87 14.67 -26.35
CA VAL A 773 8.67 15.52 -26.38
C VAL A 773 8.53 16.29 -25.08
N ALA A 774 8.66 15.61 -23.92
CA ALA A 774 8.57 16.24 -22.61
C ALA A 774 9.65 17.32 -22.40
N ASP A 775 10.92 17.04 -22.77
CA ASP A 775 12.01 18.02 -22.72
C ASP A 775 11.72 19.28 -23.55
N ARG A 776 11.23 19.09 -24.78
CA ARG A 776 10.86 20.22 -25.67
C ARG A 776 9.73 21.05 -25.08
N GLU A 777 8.69 20.41 -24.53
CA GLU A 777 7.54 21.12 -23.95
C GLU A 777 7.87 21.78 -22.61
N TYR A 778 8.80 21.24 -21.82
CA TYR A 778 9.26 21.88 -20.60
C TYR A 778 9.93 23.25 -20.86
N ARG A 779 10.54 23.46 -22.04
CA ARG A 779 11.15 24.74 -22.46
C ARG A 779 10.12 25.83 -22.70
N ASP A 780 8.85 25.47 -22.99
CA ASP A 780 7.72 26.38 -23.01
C ASP A 780 7.06 26.40 -21.62
N GLU A 781 7.54 27.32 -20.79
CA GLU A 781 7.11 27.45 -19.40
C GLU A 781 5.59 27.63 -19.26
N ASP A 782 4.99 28.43 -20.11
CA ASP A 782 3.56 28.72 -20.09
C ASP A 782 2.73 27.46 -20.38
N LEU A 783 3.15 26.70 -21.39
CA LEU A 783 2.53 25.44 -21.76
C LEU A 783 2.65 24.41 -20.63
N TRP A 784 3.85 24.28 -20.06
CA TRP A 784 4.11 23.32 -18.96
C TRP A 784 3.25 23.61 -17.73
N LEU A 785 3.23 24.87 -17.29
CA LEU A 785 2.42 25.31 -16.15
C LEU A 785 0.92 25.12 -16.38
N LYS A 786 0.45 25.42 -17.60
CA LYS A 786 -0.94 25.16 -18.00
C LYS A 786 -1.29 23.68 -17.84
N LYS A 787 -0.47 22.78 -18.37
CA LYS A 787 -0.65 21.32 -18.25
C LYS A 787 -0.62 20.87 -16.78
N ALA A 788 0.33 21.36 -15.99
CA ALA A 788 0.45 21.03 -14.58
C ALA A 788 -0.79 21.45 -13.76
N ILE A 789 -1.27 22.67 -13.96
CA ILE A 789 -2.48 23.18 -13.30
C ILE A 789 -3.72 22.40 -13.75
N THR A 790 -3.82 22.07 -15.05
CA THR A 790 -4.91 21.23 -15.59
C THR A 790 -4.92 19.85 -14.91
N ASN A 791 -3.75 19.22 -14.72
CA ASN A 791 -3.65 17.95 -13.99
C ASN A 791 -4.17 18.05 -12.55
N VAL A 792 -3.78 19.09 -11.81
CA VAL A 792 -4.32 19.34 -10.45
C VAL A 792 -5.83 19.52 -10.50
N ALA A 793 -6.33 20.34 -11.41
CA ALA A 793 -7.76 20.64 -11.53
C ALA A 793 -8.60 19.40 -11.82
N MET A 794 -8.13 18.52 -12.70
CA MET A 794 -8.83 17.33 -13.15
C MET A 794 -8.59 16.10 -12.28
N SER A 795 -7.75 16.21 -11.24
CA SER A 795 -7.40 15.07 -10.35
C SER A 795 -8.55 14.64 -9.42
N GLY A 796 -9.62 15.41 -9.29
CA GLY A 796 -10.70 15.19 -8.33
C GLY A 796 -11.37 13.82 -8.39
N PHE A 797 -11.40 13.18 -9.56
CA PHE A 797 -11.89 11.81 -9.74
C PHE A 797 -11.14 10.79 -8.86
N PHE A 798 -9.85 10.99 -8.61
CA PHE A 798 -9.01 10.07 -7.85
C PHE A 798 -9.08 10.25 -6.33
N SER A 799 -10.19 10.79 -5.84
CA SER A 799 -10.47 10.90 -4.40
C SER A 799 -10.87 9.55 -3.79
N SER A 800 -10.23 9.16 -2.68
CA SER A 800 -10.66 7.99 -1.90
C SER A 800 -12.04 8.17 -1.28
N ASP A 801 -12.52 9.41 -1.10
CA ASP A 801 -13.89 9.68 -0.66
C ASP A 801 -14.91 9.25 -1.72
N ARG A 802 -14.62 9.52 -3.01
CA ARG A 802 -15.43 8.99 -4.13
C ARG A 802 -15.40 7.46 -4.13
N THR A 803 -14.18 6.88 -4.05
CA THR A 803 -14.00 5.43 -4.02
C THR A 803 -14.81 4.78 -2.91
N ILE A 804 -14.75 5.30 -1.68
CA ILE A 804 -15.50 4.76 -0.53
C ILE A 804 -17.03 4.91 -0.71
N ASN A 805 -17.50 6.02 -1.28
CA ASN A 805 -18.93 6.14 -1.58
C ASN A 805 -19.36 5.06 -2.59
N GLU A 806 -18.59 4.78 -3.64
CA GLU A 806 -18.90 3.71 -4.58
C GLU A 806 -18.86 2.31 -3.94
N TYR A 807 -17.89 2.02 -3.07
CA TYR A 807 -17.90 0.78 -2.29
C TYR A 807 -19.13 0.67 -1.42
N ASN A 808 -19.52 1.77 -0.78
CA ASN A 808 -20.72 1.79 0.06
C ASN A 808 -21.99 1.54 -0.73
N ASP A 809 -22.15 2.20 -1.87
CA ASP A 809 -23.36 2.11 -2.72
C ASP A 809 -23.46 0.75 -3.43
N LYS A 810 -22.32 0.19 -3.87
CA LYS A 810 -22.30 -1.04 -4.69
C LYS A 810 -22.15 -2.32 -3.85
N ILE A 811 -21.57 -2.23 -2.62
CA ILE A 811 -21.16 -3.43 -1.86
C ILE A 811 -21.63 -3.43 -0.41
N TRP A 812 -21.31 -2.38 0.38
CA TRP A 812 -21.44 -2.45 1.84
C TRP A 812 -22.80 -2.01 2.37
N ASN A 813 -23.44 -1.03 1.77
CA ASN A 813 -24.72 -0.45 2.18
C ASN A 813 -24.74 0.01 3.66
N LEU A 814 -23.68 0.72 4.08
CA LEU A 814 -23.57 1.31 5.41
C LEU A 814 -24.41 2.61 5.50
N LYS A 815 -24.94 2.89 6.66
CA LYS A 815 -25.64 4.16 6.95
C LYS A 815 -24.68 5.14 7.61
N LYS A 816 -24.58 6.34 7.05
CA LYS A 816 -23.80 7.44 7.64
C LYS A 816 -24.26 7.74 9.06
N TYR A 817 -23.32 8.12 9.89
CA TYR A 817 -23.65 8.61 11.23
C TYR A 817 -24.34 9.97 11.13
N LYS A 818 -25.51 10.12 11.74
CA LYS A 818 -26.26 11.39 11.77
C LYS A 818 -26.00 12.18 13.05
#